data_88819a03cd807c4ef4cfe674eda0393d
#
_entry.id   88819a03cd807c4ef4cfe674eda0393d
#
_cell.length_a   1.000
_cell.length_b   1.000
_cell.length_c   1.000
_cell.angle_alpha   90.00
_cell.angle_beta   90.00
_cell.angle_gamma   90.00
#
_symmetry.space_group_name_H-M   'P 1'
#
loop_
_entity.id
_entity.type
_entity.pdbx_description
1 polymer ?
#
loop_
_entity_poly.entity_id
_entity_poly.type
_entity_poly.pdbx_seq_one_letter_code
_entity_poly.pdbx_strand_id
1 'polypeptide(L)'
;MTTPLNERRVANAIRVLAMDAVQKANSGHPGAPMGMADIADVVWRDFMSHNPTNPNWANRDRFVLSNGHGSMLQYALLHLTGYDLSIEDLKAFRQLHSKTPGHPELGYAPGIETTTGPLGQGIANAVGFALAEKTLAAQFNKEDIQVVDHFTYCFLGDGCLMEGVSHEACSLAGTLGLGKLVAYYDDNGISIDGEVEGWFSDDTEQRFLAYGWQVLKVDGHDSDALRAATLQAKAETQKPTIIICKTIIGLGSPNKQGKEDCHGAPLGNDEIALTREALGWNEGPFEIPADVYAAWDAKEKGAAAEAAWNETFAAYAAKYPTEAADLKRRLSGELPSDFVAKADAYIAEVNAKAETIATRKASQNAIQAFAPMLSEILGGSADLAGSNLTLWKGATGVQDNAAGNYVHYGVREFGMTAIANGVALHGGFIPYVATFLMFMEYARNAVRMSALMKQRVIHVYTHDSIGLGEDGPTHQPIEQIASLRGTPNLNTWRPCDTVEAAISWKSALTRSEGPTALIFSRQNLAFQTRTEAQIADVAKGGYVLAKEKGELKAIIIATGSEVALAMEAYAQLDGVRVVSMPCAEEFVKQDAAYREAVLPSNIRARVAVEAAHVDYWWKFVGLDGRVIGMTTYGESAPAKDLYQFFGITTEAVVAAVKEVTA
;
A
#
# COMPACT_ATOMS: atom_id res chain seq x y z
N MET A 1 29.67 -1.15 30.84
CA MET A 1 28.75 -1.63 31.92
C MET A 1 27.39 -1.06 31.58
N THR A 2 26.38 -1.89 31.48
CA THR A 2 25.00 -1.43 31.22
C THR A 2 24.51 -0.60 32.39
N THR A 3 23.89 0.55 32.12
CA THR A 3 23.26 1.42 33.12
C THR A 3 22.23 0.61 33.91
N PRO A 4 22.21 0.68 35.24
CA PRO A 4 21.20 -0.01 36.05
C PRO A 4 19.79 0.36 35.65
N LEU A 5 18.84 -0.56 35.78
CA LEU A 5 17.48 -0.39 35.28
C LEU A 5 16.74 0.79 35.94
N ASN A 6 17.00 1.04 37.21
CA ASN A 6 16.45 2.17 37.98
C ASN A 6 17.04 3.55 37.56
N GLU A 7 18.19 3.56 36.87
CA GLU A 7 18.79 4.79 36.35
C GLU A 7 18.29 5.13 34.94
N ARG A 8 17.55 4.22 34.29
CA ARG A 8 16.97 4.40 32.94
C ARG A 8 15.59 5.07 33.01
N ARG A 9 15.40 6.02 33.89
CA ARG A 9 14.09 6.63 34.19
C ARG A 9 13.34 7.14 32.95
N VAL A 10 14.06 7.70 31.97
CA VAL A 10 13.46 8.24 30.74
C VAL A 10 12.91 7.11 29.85
N ALA A 11 13.69 6.06 29.62
CA ALA A 11 13.22 4.87 28.89
C ALA A 11 12.12 4.11 29.64
N ASN A 12 12.17 4.10 30.99
CA ASN A 12 11.17 3.43 31.81
C ASN A 12 9.77 4.06 31.68
N ALA A 13 9.67 5.34 31.28
CA ALA A 13 8.36 5.95 30.98
C ALA A 13 7.62 5.20 29.86
N ILE A 14 8.32 4.73 28.82
CA ILE A 14 7.74 3.90 27.77
C ILE A 14 7.24 2.57 28.35
N ARG A 15 8.06 1.91 29.19
CA ARG A 15 7.72 0.61 29.80
C ARG A 15 6.45 0.70 30.63
N VAL A 16 6.36 1.72 31.50
CA VAL A 16 5.19 1.88 32.38
C VAL A 16 3.94 2.27 31.61
N LEU A 17 4.02 3.17 30.64
CA LEU A 17 2.87 3.52 29.80
C LEU A 17 2.35 2.31 29.01
N ALA A 18 3.27 1.47 28.48
CA ALA A 18 2.90 0.30 27.71
C ALA A 18 2.19 -0.76 28.60
N MET A 19 2.79 -1.09 29.76
CA MET A 19 2.15 -2.07 30.64
C MET A 19 0.82 -1.58 31.21
N ASP A 20 0.70 -0.29 31.56
CA ASP A 20 -0.52 0.30 32.10
C ASP A 20 -1.67 0.31 31.08
N ALA A 21 -1.38 0.72 29.84
CA ALA A 21 -2.38 0.77 28.78
C ALA A 21 -2.88 -0.63 28.40
N VAL A 22 -1.96 -1.60 28.25
CA VAL A 22 -2.30 -2.98 27.95
C VAL A 22 -3.10 -3.60 29.12
N GLN A 23 -2.71 -3.35 30.36
CA GLN A 23 -3.44 -3.85 31.53
C GLN A 23 -4.84 -3.24 31.61
N LYS A 24 -4.97 -1.94 31.40
CA LYS A 24 -6.27 -1.25 31.42
C LYS A 24 -7.20 -1.76 30.33
N ALA A 25 -6.69 -1.97 29.13
CA ALA A 25 -7.45 -2.53 28.01
C ALA A 25 -7.74 -4.03 28.18
N ASN A 26 -7.06 -4.70 29.10
CA ASN A 26 -7.03 -6.16 29.25
C ASN A 26 -6.74 -6.89 27.93
N SER A 27 -5.96 -6.26 27.04
CA SER A 27 -5.62 -6.74 25.71
C SER A 27 -4.43 -5.96 25.17
N GLY A 28 -3.48 -6.64 24.53
CA GLY A 28 -2.35 -6.00 23.88
C GLY A 28 -1.02 -6.73 24.13
N HIS A 29 0.06 -6.10 23.69
CA HIS A 29 1.39 -6.69 23.66
C HIS A 29 2.37 -5.77 24.41
N PRO A 30 2.63 -6.00 25.71
CA PRO A 30 3.51 -5.14 26.50
C PRO A 30 4.99 -5.47 26.33
N GLY A 31 5.32 -6.73 25.94
CA GLY A 31 6.67 -7.26 25.99
C GLY A 31 7.66 -6.55 25.06
N ALA A 32 7.33 -6.41 23.77
CA ALA A 32 8.18 -5.72 22.81
C ALA A 32 8.38 -4.23 23.16
N PRO A 33 7.35 -3.42 23.50
CA PRO A 33 7.53 -2.06 24.00
C PRO A 33 8.48 -1.95 25.20
N MET A 34 8.40 -2.88 26.13
CA MET A 34 9.28 -2.88 27.30
C MET A 34 10.71 -3.26 26.95
N GLY A 35 10.90 -4.21 26.04
CA GLY A 35 12.22 -4.64 25.57
C GLY A 35 12.93 -3.58 24.75
N MET A 36 12.22 -2.91 23.85
CA MET A 36 12.77 -1.92 22.92
C MET A 36 12.87 -0.49 23.47
N ALA A 37 12.47 -0.24 24.72
CA ALA A 37 12.41 1.10 25.28
C ALA A 37 13.75 1.85 25.26
N ASP A 38 14.89 1.17 25.47
CA ASP A 38 16.21 1.79 25.44
C ASP A 38 16.64 2.17 24.00
N ILE A 39 16.31 1.32 23.02
CA ILE A 39 16.54 1.61 21.60
C ILE A 39 15.71 2.83 21.18
N ALA A 40 14.45 2.86 21.58
CA ALA A 40 13.53 3.95 21.27
C ALA A 40 13.97 5.27 21.91
N ASP A 41 14.44 5.24 23.16
CA ASP A 41 15.01 6.41 23.85
C ASP A 41 16.15 7.02 23.04
N VAL A 42 17.14 6.23 22.67
CA VAL A 42 18.29 6.71 21.88
C VAL A 42 17.86 7.25 20.52
N VAL A 43 17.04 6.51 19.77
CA VAL A 43 16.66 6.89 18.40
C VAL A 43 15.84 8.19 18.39
N TRP A 44 14.81 8.28 19.22
CA TRP A 44 13.86 9.40 19.17
C TRP A 44 14.40 10.67 19.79
N ARG A 45 15.17 10.59 20.87
CA ARG A 45 15.71 11.79 21.52
C ARG A 45 16.99 12.31 20.87
N ASP A 46 17.89 11.39 20.47
CA ASP A 46 19.23 11.81 20.03
C ASP A 46 19.33 11.99 18.51
N PHE A 47 18.61 11.17 17.71
CA PHE A 47 18.83 11.11 16.27
C PHE A 47 17.65 11.56 15.41
N MET A 48 16.43 11.24 15.79
CA MET A 48 15.27 11.49 14.94
C MET A 48 14.96 12.98 14.82
N SER A 49 14.87 13.46 13.59
CA SER A 49 14.45 14.82 13.24
C SER A 49 12.97 14.84 12.92
N HIS A 50 12.16 15.35 13.84
CA HIS A 50 10.71 15.41 13.70
C HIS A 50 10.16 16.64 14.42
N ASN A 51 8.96 17.10 14.03
CA ASN A 51 8.29 18.21 14.71
C ASN A 51 6.90 17.77 15.20
N PRO A 52 6.71 17.54 16.52
CA PRO A 52 5.41 17.17 17.07
C PRO A 52 4.29 18.16 16.78
N THR A 53 4.60 19.45 16.60
CA THR A 53 3.61 20.49 16.30
C THR A 53 3.24 20.56 14.81
N ASN A 54 4.06 19.96 13.93
CA ASN A 54 3.78 19.76 12.51
C ASN A 54 4.15 18.34 12.06
N PRO A 55 3.30 17.32 12.34
CA PRO A 55 3.56 15.93 11.99
C PRO A 55 3.76 15.67 10.49
N ASN A 56 3.34 16.64 9.65
CA ASN A 56 3.42 16.55 8.19
C ASN A 56 4.60 17.32 7.59
N TRP A 57 5.53 17.81 8.40
CA TRP A 57 6.73 18.46 7.88
C TRP A 57 7.42 17.61 6.83
N ALA A 58 7.67 18.17 5.64
CA ALA A 58 8.07 17.41 4.46
C ALA A 58 9.41 16.66 4.65
N ASN A 59 10.40 17.30 5.28
CA ASN A 59 11.74 16.75 5.46
C ASN A 59 11.96 16.11 6.84
N ARG A 60 10.89 15.72 7.55
CA ARG A 60 11.01 14.94 8.79
C ARG A 60 11.55 13.55 8.51
N ASP A 61 12.29 13.00 9.45
CA ASP A 61 12.59 11.57 9.44
C ASP A 61 11.30 10.74 9.56
N ARG A 62 11.31 9.56 8.98
CA ARG A 62 10.18 8.61 9.01
C ARG A 62 10.44 7.52 10.03
N PHE A 63 9.44 7.23 10.86
CA PHE A 63 9.50 6.11 11.79
C PHE A 63 8.47 5.04 11.45
N VAL A 64 8.92 3.79 11.34
CA VAL A 64 8.08 2.63 11.05
C VAL A 64 8.25 1.59 12.15
N LEU A 65 7.16 1.24 12.82
CA LEU A 65 7.10 0.10 13.73
C LEU A 65 6.58 -1.11 12.95
N SER A 66 7.49 -1.92 12.38
CA SER A 66 7.13 -3.09 11.57
C SER A 66 6.52 -4.21 12.42
N ASN A 67 6.97 -4.39 13.66
CA ASN A 67 6.33 -5.23 14.67
C ASN A 67 5.15 -4.49 15.33
N GLY A 68 4.16 -4.14 14.51
CA GLY A 68 3.03 -3.27 14.87
C GLY A 68 2.18 -3.73 16.04
N HIS A 69 2.27 -5.00 16.46
CA HIS A 69 1.65 -5.48 17.68
C HIS A 69 2.19 -4.76 18.93
N GLY A 70 3.47 -4.30 18.91
CA GLY A 70 4.06 -3.45 19.94
C GLY A 70 3.61 -1.98 19.89
N SER A 71 2.41 -1.68 19.42
CA SER A 71 1.89 -0.34 19.13
C SER A 71 2.03 0.66 20.27
N MET A 72 1.91 0.20 21.53
CA MET A 72 2.09 1.08 22.68
C MET A 72 3.50 1.68 22.79
N LEU A 73 4.53 1.08 22.18
CA LEU A 73 5.83 1.72 22.03
C LEU A 73 5.69 3.06 21.28
N GLN A 74 5.10 3.01 20.10
CA GLN A 74 4.95 4.20 19.26
C GLN A 74 3.97 5.21 19.87
N TYR A 75 2.88 4.77 20.47
CA TYR A 75 1.93 5.69 21.14
C TYR A 75 2.55 6.37 22.35
N ALA A 76 3.34 5.66 23.16
CA ALA A 76 4.08 6.27 24.27
C ALA A 76 5.09 7.31 23.76
N LEU A 77 5.82 7.01 22.69
CA LEU A 77 6.77 7.95 22.06
C LEU A 77 6.07 9.21 21.54
N LEU A 78 4.97 9.06 20.81
CA LEU A 78 4.20 10.20 20.31
C LEU A 78 3.67 11.07 21.44
N HIS A 79 3.13 10.47 22.51
CA HIS A 79 2.66 11.19 23.69
C HIS A 79 3.80 11.94 24.38
N LEU A 80 4.88 11.24 24.71
CA LEU A 80 6.00 11.81 25.47
C LEU A 80 6.72 12.93 24.73
N THR A 81 6.89 12.80 23.40
CA THR A 81 7.56 13.81 22.57
C THR A 81 6.69 15.02 22.24
N GLY A 82 5.39 14.99 22.57
CA GLY A 82 4.50 16.15 22.53
C GLY A 82 3.64 16.28 21.27
N TYR A 83 3.40 15.17 20.54
CA TYR A 83 2.34 15.12 19.53
C TYR A 83 0.96 15.30 20.17
N ASP A 84 -0.07 15.60 19.38
CA ASP A 84 -1.46 15.69 19.84
C ASP A 84 -2.03 14.30 20.16
N LEU A 85 -1.46 13.67 21.16
CA LEU A 85 -1.87 12.39 21.72
C LEU A 85 -1.79 12.46 23.24
N SER A 86 -2.93 12.60 23.89
CA SER A 86 -3.03 12.85 25.32
C SER A 86 -2.88 11.56 26.15
N ILE A 87 -2.67 11.70 27.46
CA ILE A 87 -2.68 10.57 28.38
C ILE A 87 -4.05 9.87 28.40
N GLU A 88 -5.14 10.60 28.19
CA GLU A 88 -6.48 10.04 28.10
C GLU A 88 -6.65 9.20 26.81
N ASP A 89 -5.99 9.59 25.70
CA ASP A 89 -5.94 8.78 24.50
C ASP A 89 -5.19 7.44 24.74
N LEU A 90 -4.09 7.46 25.51
CA LEU A 90 -3.40 6.23 25.92
C LEU A 90 -4.25 5.36 26.84
N LYS A 91 -5.00 5.95 27.77
CA LYS A 91 -5.96 5.23 28.63
C LYS A 91 -7.11 4.61 27.84
N ALA A 92 -7.40 5.13 26.64
CA ALA A 92 -8.40 4.62 25.72
C ALA A 92 -7.83 3.60 24.70
N PHE A 93 -6.65 3.03 24.97
CA PHE A 93 -6.03 2.02 24.11
C PHE A 93 -7.00 0.88 23.76
N ARG A 94 -7.11 0.56 22.45
CA ARG A 94 -8.00 -0.48 21.90
C ARG A 94 -9.50 -0.24 22.13
N GLN A 95 -9.92 0.98 22.45
CA GLN A 95 -11.35 1.30 22.57
C GLN A 95 -11.89 1.80 21.22
N LEU A 96 -13.21 1.64 21.02
CA LEU A 96 -13.88 2.09 19.79
C LEU A 96 -13.66 3.58 19.56
N HIS A 97 -13.23 3.95 18.35
CA HIS A 97 -12.92 5.32 17.93
C HIS A 97 -11.77 6.02 18.68
N SER A 98 -10.95 5.29 19.43
CA SER A 98 -9.78 5.88 20.07
C SER A 98 -8.68 6.23 19.04
N LYS A 99 -7.82 7.21 19.39
CA LYS A 99 -6.62 7.52 18.61
C LYS A 99 -5.54 6.42 18.71
N THR A 100 -5.74 5.43 19.58
CA THR A 100 -4.78 4.36 19.89
C THR A 100 -5.37 2.98 19.61
N PRO A 101 -5.63 2.63 18.33
CA PRO A 101 -6.07 1.29 17.97
C PRO A 101 -5.02 0.22 18.32
N GLY A 102 -5.39 -1.05 18.24
CA GLY A 102 -4.54 -2.17 18.66
C GLY A 102 -3.21 -2.30 17.93
N HIS A 103 -3.14 -1.81 16.71
CA HIS A 103 -1.94 -1.69 15.88
C HIS A 103 -1.88 -0.27 15.34
N PRO A 104 -0.69 0.29 14.97
CA PRO A 104 -0.63 1.62 14.39
C PRO A 104 -1.46 1.69 13.10
N GLU A 105 -2.36 2.66 13.02
CA GLU A 105 -3.19 2.89 11.85
C GLU A 105 -3.04 4.35 11.37
N LEU A 106 -2.76 4.50 10.09
CA LEU A 106 -2.64 5.80 9.44
C LEU A 106 -3.92 6.63 9.61
N GLY A 107 -3.75 7.89 10.05
CA GLY A 107 -4.86 8.84 10.21
C GLY A 107 -5.56 8.79 11.57
N TYR A 108 -5.17 7.89 12.50
CA TYR A 108 -5.71 7.88 13.87
C TYR A 108 -4.90 8.77 14.82
N ALA A 109 -3.63 8.46 15.04
CA ALA A 109 -2.75 9.32 15.83
C ALA A 109 -1.82 10.14 14.90
N PRO A 110 -1.60 11.45 15.17
CA PRO A 110 -0.60 12.22 14.46
C PRO A 110 0.80 11.61 14.61
N GLY A 111 1.58 11.55 13.53
CA GLY A 111 2.93 10.95 13.54
C GLY A 111 2.98 9.46 13.22
N ILE A 112 1.84 8.82 12.96
CA ILE A 112 1.81 7.46 12.41
C ILE A 112 2.01 7.54 10.89
N GLU A 113 3.10 6.98 10.40
CA GLU A 113 3.51 7.06 8.97
C GLU A 113 2.88 5.95 8.12
N THR A 114 2.55 4.82 8.71
CA THR A 114 1.96 3.67 8.01
C THR A 114 1.14 2.80 8.96
N THR A 115 0.17 2.07 8.39
CA THR A 115 -0.57 1.04 9.13
C THR A 115 0.24 -0.25 9.12
N THR A 116 0.55 -0.77 10.30
CA THR A 116 1.23 -2.05 10.50
C THR A 116 0.38 -3.02 11.31
N GLY A 117 0.87 -4.24 11.50
CA GLY A 117 0.12 -5.34 12.12
C GLY A 117 0.32 -6.63 11.33
N PRO A 118 0.11 -6.65 10.00
CA PRO A 118 0.64 -7.73 9.16
C PRO A 118 2.16 -7.66 9.13
N LEU A 119 2.82 -8.62 9.81
CA LEU A 119 4.28 -8.65 9.97
C LEU A 119 5.02 -8.63 8.61
N GLY A 120 6.19 -8.02 8.57
CA GLY A 120 7.02 -7.90 7.36
C GLY A 120 6.60 -6.80 6.39
N GLN A 121 5.37 -6.32 6.40
CA GLN A 121 4.97 -5.22 5.50
C GLN A 121 5.50 -3.86 5.97
N GLY A 122 5.68 -3.65 7.27
CA GLY A 122 6.27 -2.40 7.78
C GLY A 122 7.69 -2.16 7.27
N ILE A 123 8.58 -3.15 7.32
CA ILE A 123 9.93 -3.01 6.76
C ILE A 123 9.89 -2.83 5.24
N ALA A 124 8.95 -3.47 4.53
CA ALA A 124 8.76 -3.23 3.10
C ALA A 124 8.26 -1.81 2.80
N ASN A 125 7.37 -1.24 3.63
CA ASN A 125 6.99 0.17 3.52
C ASN A 125 8.20 1.10 3.80
N ALA A 126 9.03 0.76 4.80
CA ALA A 126 10.25 1.52 5.10
C ALA A 126 11.23 1.54 3.92
N VAL A 127 11.36 0.42 3.19
CA VAL A 127 12.10 0.37 1.92
C VAL A 127 11.49 1.34 0.89
N GLY A 128 10.16 1.40 0.81
CA GLY A 128 9.45 2.36 -0.04
C GLY A 128 9.70 3.83 0.33
N PHE A 129 9.70 4.15 1.63
CA PHE A 129 10.06 5.49 2.12
C PHE A 129 11.49 5.87 1.73
N ALA A 130 12.46 4.99 1.96
CA ALA A 130 13.86 5.25 1.64
C ALA A 130 14.11 5.34 0.11
N LEU A 131 13.39 4.56 -0.69
CA LEU A 131 13.42 4.65 -2.14
C LEU A 131 12.87 5.99 -2.62
N ALA A 132 11.75 6.44 -2.08
CA ALA A 132 11.14 7.72 -2.41
C ALA A 132 12.06 8.89 -2.04
N GLU A 133 12.65 8.87 -0.85
CA GLU A 133 13.64 9.87 -0.42
C GLU A 133 14.82 9.92 -1.39
N LYS A 134 15.47 8.78 -1.66
CA LYS A 134 16.63 8.71 -2.56
C LYS A 134 16.32 9.25 -3.95
N THR A 135 15.14 8.91 -4.49
CA THR A 135 14.74 9.33 -5.83
C THR A 135 14.38 10.82 -5.87
N LEU A 136 13.65 11.35 -4.87
CA LEU A 136 13.37 12.78 -4.76
C LEU A 136 14.66 13.58 -4.55
N ALA A 137 15.56 13.13 -3.68
CA ALA A 137 16.85 13.77 -3.47
C ALA A 137 17.65 13.88 -4.78
N ALA A 138 17.70 12.80 -5.56
CA ALA A 138 18.38 12.79 -6.85
C ALA A 138 17.71 13.71 -7.90
N GLN A 139 16.40 13.92 -7.84
CA GLN A 139 15.67 14.79 -8.75
C GLN A 139 15.75 16.28 -8.36
N PHE A 140 15.72 16.59 -7.07
CA PHE A 140 15.52 17.96 -6.61
C PHE A 140 16.74 18.60 -5.93
N ASN A 141 17.58 17.83 -5.23
CA ASN A 141 18.77 18.39 -4.60
C ASN A 141 19.74 18.94 -5.65
N LYS A 142 20.40 20.04 -5.29
CA LYS A 142 21.45 20.68 -6.09
C LYS A 142 22.78 20.60 -5.32
N GLU A 143 23.89 20.78 -6.02
CA GLU A 143 25.24 20.74 -5.39
C GLU A 143 25.38 21.70 -4.21
N ASP A 144 24.70 22.84 -4.27
CA ASP A 144 24.78 23.92 -3.28
C ASP A 144 23.64 23.95 -2.27
N ILE A 145 22.48 23.33 -2.56
CA ILE A 145 21.32 23.36 -1.67
C ILE A 145 20.62 22.00 -1.69
N GLN A 146 20.46 21.39 -0.54
CA GLN A 146 19.73 20.12 -0.37
C GLN A 146 18.41 20.35 0.36
N VAL A 147 17.32 19.94 -0.24
CA VAL A 147 15.95 20.12 0.27
C VAL A 147 15.24 18.81 0.61
N VAL A 148 15.81 17.68 0.19
CA VAL A 148 15.35 16.32 0.54
C VAL A 148 16.52 15.61 1.19
N ASP A 149 16.45 15.46 2.54
CA ASP A 149 17.55 14.87 3.32
C ASP A 149 16.99 14.37 4.67
N HIS A 150 16.38 13.18 4.66
CA HIS A 150 15.82 12.57 5.85
C HIS A 150 16.01 11.07 5.86
N PHE A 151 16.08 10.50 7.06
CA PHE A 151 16.24 9.06 7.28
C PHE A 151 14.88 8.37 7.45
N THR A 152 14.89 7.07 7.19
CA THR A 152 13.82 6.16 7.57
C THR A 152 14.35 5.21 8.65
N TYR A 153 13.76 5.28 9.84
CA TYR A 153 14.04 4.39 10.96
C TYR A 153 12.94 3.33 11.04
N CYS A 154 13.33 2.05 11.07
CA CYS A 154 12.38 0.95 11.14
C CYS A 154 12.71 0.02 12.31
N PHE A 155 11.74 -0.21 13.20
CA PHE A 155 11.85 -1.20 14.26
C PHE A 155 11.14 -2.48 13.84
N LEU A 156 11.75 -3.62 14.07
CA LEU A 156 11.23 -4.92 13.66
C LEU A 156 11.68 -6.03 14.63
N GLY A 157 10.96 -7.14 14.67
CA GLY A 157 11.27 -8.30 15.49
C GLY A 157 11.39 -9.58 14.66
N ASP A 158 11.60 -10.72 15.33
CA ASP A 158 11.78 -12.05 14.72
C ASP A 158 10.68 -12.37 13.70
N GLY A 159 9.42 -12.20 14.07
CA GLY A 159 8.30 -12.48 13.19
C GLY A 159 8.29 -11.65 11.90
N CYS A 160 8.79 -10.41 11.95
CA CYS A 160 8.93 -9.60 10.73
C CYS A 160 9.97 -10.19 9.77
N LEU A 161 11.04 -10.78 10.30
CA LEU A 161 12.09 -11.37 9.49
C LEU A 161 11.77 -12.79 9.02
N MET A 162 10.86 -13.50 9.69
CA MET A 162 10.32 -14.79 9.23
C MET A 162 9.45 -14.64 7.98
N GLU A 163 8.76 -13.51 7.83
CA GLU A 163 7.86 -13.27 6.70
C GLU A 163 8.62 -13.19 5.36
N GLY A 164 8.12 -13.90 4.34
CA GLY A 164 8.73 -13.93 3.00
C GLY A 164 8.88 -12.55 2.36
N VAL A 165 7.93 -11.64 2.60
CA VAL A 165 7.98 -10.26 2.09
C VAL A 165 9.20 -9.49 2.58
N SER A 166 9.73 -9.79 3.77
CA SER A 166 10.95 -9.17 4.28
C SER A 166 12.19 -9.58 3.46
N HIS A 167 12.24 -10.83 2.99
CA HIS A 167 13.31 -11.30 2.08
C HIS A 167 13.27 -10.56 0.76
N GLU A 168 12.08 -10.40 0.16
CA GLU A 168 11.90 -9.67 -1.10
C GLU A 168 12.32 -8.20 -0.98
N ALA A 169 11.80 -7.51 0.04
CA ALA A 169 12.02 -6.08 0.23
C ALA A 169 13.47 -5.75 0.65
N CYS A 170 14.02 -6.48 1.63
CA CYS A 170 15.37 -6.21 2.14
C CYS A 170 16.46 -6.55 1.11
N SER A 171 16.27 -7.63 0.32
CA SER A 171 17.16 -7.95 -0.79
C SER A 171 17.19 -6.82 -1.83
N LEU A 172 16.03 -6.29 -2.20
CA LEU A 172 15.95 -5.18 -3.14
C LEU A 172 16.54 -3.89 -2.56
N ALA A 173 16.34 -3.61 -1.27
CA ALA A 173 16.90 -2.43 -0.61
C ALA A 173 18.43 -2.39 -0.66
N GLY A 174 19.07 -3.55 -0.45
CA GLY A 174 20.52 -3.67 -0.61
C GLY A 174 20.96 -3.43 -2.06
N THR A 175 20.26 -4.01 -3.04
CA THR A 175 20.52 -3.81 -4.47
C THR A 175 20.40 -2.33 -4.87
N LEU A 176 19.41 -1.62 -4.32
CA LEU A 176 19.19 -0.19 -4.58
C LEU A 176 20.12 0.73 -3.77
N GLY A 177 20.89 0.20 -2.83
CA GLY A 177 21.80 0.98 -1.99
C GLY A 177 21.09 2.09 -1.21
N LEU A 178 20.05 1.74 -0.43
CA LEU A 178 19.22 2.72 0.28
C LEU A 178 19.89 3.16 1.60
N GLY A 179 20.96 3.97 1.51
CA GLY A 179 21.81 4.33 2.65
C GLY A 179 21.13 5.10 3.79
N LYS A 180 19.95 5.67 3.57
CA LYS A 180 19.17 6.35 4.61
C LYS A 180 18.10 5.48 5.27
N LEU A 181 18.10 4.16 5.02
CA LEU A 181 17.29 3.18 5.73
C LEU A 181 18.10 2.58 6.87
N VAL A 182 17.66 2.79 8.11
CA VAL A 182 18.25 2.23 9.33
C VAL A 182 17.22 1.37 10.03
N ALA A 183 17.43 0.06 10.04
CA ALA A 183 16.56 -0.90 10.70
C ALA A 183 17.16 -1.35 12.05
N TYR A 184 16.34 -1.41 13.10
CA TYR A 184 16.70 -1.94 14.41
C TYR A 184 15.95 -3.24 14.61
N TYR A 185 16.69 -4.33 14.69
CA TYR A 185 16.13 -5.65 14.92
C TYR A 185 16.14 -5.98 16.42
N ASP A 186 14.95 -6.13 16.97
CA ASP A 186 14.69 -6.61 18.33
C ASP A 186 14.94 -8.11 18.38
N ASP A 187 16.22 -8.48 18.56
CA ASP A 187 16.68 -9.87 18.66
C ASP A 187 16.48 -10.37 20.11
N ASN A 188 15.23 -10.60 20.49
CA ASN A 188 14.88 -11.09 21.81
C ASN A 188 14.69 -12.62 21.87
N GLY A 189 14.61 -13.31 20.74
CA GLY A 189 14.50 -14.76 20.61
C GLY A 189 13.15 -15.35 21.07
N ILE A 190 12.11 -14.52 21.23
CA ILE A 190 10.81 -14.94 21.71
C ILE A 190 9.70 -14.55 20.72
N SER A 191 8.88 -15.51 20.35
CA SER A 191 7.61 -15.30 19.66
C SER A 191 6.41 -15.61 20.57
N ILE A 192 5.19 -15.55 20.03
CA ILE A 192 3.99 -15.86 20.80
C ILE A 192 3.92 -17.35 21.20
N ASP A 193 4.58 -18.23 20.45
CA ASP A 193 4.64 -19.67 20.70
C ASP A 193 5.81 -20.09 21.61
N GLY A 194 6.66 -19.13 22.03
CA GLY A 194 7.82 -19.38 22.90
C GLY A 194 9.16 -19.03 22.26
N GLU A 195 10.22 -19.72 22.68
CA GLU A 195 11.58 -19.55 22.16
C GLU A 195 11.67 -19.94 20.68
N VAL A 196 12.22 -19.05 19.84
CA VAL A 196 12.23 -19.23 18.37
C VAL A 196 13.25 -20.26 17.88
N GLU A 197 14.18 -20.73 18.70
CA GLU A 197 15.28 -21.62 18.32
C GLU A 197 14.84 -22.88 17.55
N GLY A 198 13.61 -23.37 17.81
CA GLY A 198 13.07 -24.57 17.16
C GLY A 198 12.54 -24.35 15.74
N TRP A 199 12.29 -23.11 15.31
CA TRP A 199 11.65 -22.81 14.01
C TRP A 199 12.19 -21.56 13.30
N PHE A 200 13.10 -20.81 13.93
CA PHE A 200 13.81 -19.70 13.31
C PHE A 200 15.28 -19.72 13.69
N SER A 201 16.07 -20.40 12.89
CA SER A 201 17.51 -20.62 13.08
C SER A 201 18.35 -19.90 12.01
N ASP A 202 17.77 -18.94 11.31
CA ASP A 202 18.48 -18.16 10.29
C ASP A 202 19.61 -17.37 10.92
N ASP A 203 20.78 -17.37 10.27
CA ASP A 203 21.84 -16.42 10.60
C ASP A 203 21.49 -15.06 9.99
N THR A 204 20.80 -14.23 10.76
CA THR A 204 20.34 -12.91 10.33
C THR A 204 21.51 -12.02 9.90
N GLU A 205 22.68 -12.09 10.56
CA GLU A 205 23.85 -11.33 10.16
C GLU A 205 24.31 -11.71 8.75
N GLN A 206 24.51 -13.00 8.48
CA GLN A 206 24.93 -13.48 7.16
C GLN A 206 23.86 -13.20 6.09
N ARG A 207 22.60 -13.36 6.44
CA ARG A 207 21.47 -13.04 5.54
C ARG A 207 21.54 -11.60 5.05
N PHE A 208 21.68 -10.62 5.95
CA PHE A 208 21.72 -9.21 5.58
C PHE A 208 23.05 -8.80 4.92
N LEU A 209 24.17 -9.40 5.31
CA LEU A 209 25.43 -9.24 4.59
C LEU A 209 25.30 -9.71 3.13
N ALA A 210 24.65 -10.85 2.90
CA ALA A 210 24.39 -11.37 1.55
C ALA A 210 23.45 -10.46 0.73
N TYR A 211 22.55 -9.73 1.36
CA TYR A 211 21.73 -8.70 0.70
C TYR A 211 22.49 -7.41 0.39
N GLY A 212 23.72 -7.26 0.86
CA GLY A 212 24.54 -6.05 0.66
C GLY A 212 24.27 -4.93 1.67
N TRP A 213 23.69 -5.25 2.82
CA TRP A 213 23.48 -4.31 3.92
C TRP A 213 24.75 -4.14 4.75
N GLN A 214 24.89 -2.99 5.43
CA GLN A 214 25.73 -2.86 6.60
C GLN A 214 25.04 -3.55 7.78
N VAL A 215 25.77 -4.38 8.52
CA VAL A 215 25.26 -5.09 9.70
C VAL A 215 26.07 -4.71 10.92
N LEU A 216 25.40 -4.23 11.96
CA LEU A 216 25.98 -3.88 13.25
C LEU A 216 25.30 -4.71 14.34
N LYS A 217 26.03 -5.05 15.41
CA LYS A 217 25.50 -5.85 16.53
C LYS A 217 25.79 -5.14 17.83
N VAL A 218 24.77 -4.97 18.66
CA VAL A 218 24.87 -4.29 19.95
C VAL A 218 24.04 -5.00 21.03
N ASP A 219 24.38 -4.75 22.28
CA ASP A 219 23.45 -4.93 23.39
C ASP A 219 22.38 -3.83 23.27
N GLY A 220 21.11 -4.22 23.03
CA GLY A 220 19.98 -3.31 22.88
C GLY A 220 19.62 -2.55 24.17
N HIS A 221 20.30 -2.86 25.26
CA HIS A 221 20.18 -2.19 26.56
C HIS A 221 21.40 -1.34 26.93
N ASP A 222 22.38 -1.19 26.04
CA ASP A 222 23.52 -0.30 26.18
C ASP A 222 23.32 0.96 25.31
N SER A 223 22.89 2.06 25.91
CA SER A 223 22.61 3.31 25.21
C SER A 223 23.83 3.90 24.50
N ASP A 224 25.04 3.72 25.02
CA ASP A 224 26.24 4.23 24.37
C ASP A 224 26.64 3.41 23.16
N ALA A 225 26.48 2.07 23.24
CA ALA A 225 26.66 1.17 22.09
C ALA A 225 25.61 1.47 21.00
N LEU A 226 24.36 1.71 21.37
CA LEU A 226 23.29 2.11 20.44
C LEU A 226 23.59 3.45 19.74
N ARG A 227 24.07 4.48 20.48
CA ARG A 227 24.49 5.76 19.90
C ARG A 227 25.63 5.58 18.91
N ALA A 228 26.67 4.83 19.29
CA ALA A 228 27.80 4.57 18.42
C ALA A 228 27.39 3.86 17.13
N ALA A 229 26.55 2.82 17.23
CA ALA A 229 26.04 2.09 16.07
C ALA A 229 25.16 2.96 15.17
N THR A 230 24.29 3.79 15.76
CA THR A 230 23.44 4.72 15.00
C THR A 230 24.26 5.78 14.26
N LEU A 231 25.31 6.33 14.87
CA LEU A 231 26.26 7.23 14.20
C LEU A 231 26.96 6.55 13.04
N GLN A 232 27.39 5.31 13.22
CA GLN A 232 28.02 4.52 12.15
C GLN A 232 27.01 4.22 11.03
N ALA A 233 25.75 3.91 11.35
CA ALA A 233 24.69 3.70 10.36
C ALA A 233 24.41 4.97 9.54
N LYS A 234 24.36 6.13 10.18
CA LYS A 234 24.15 7.43 9.50
C LYS A 234 25.34 7.85 8.63
N ALA A 235 26.53 7.39 8.93
CA ALA A 235 27.72 7.65 8.12
C ALA A 235 27.79 6.77 6.85
N GLU A 236 27.07 5.65 6.81
CA GLU A 236 26.97 4.78 5.64
C GLU A 236 25.94 5.32 4.66
N THR A 237 26.38 5.78 3.49
CA THR A 237 25.52 6.42 2.50
C THR A 237 25.15 5.54 1.31
N GLN A 238 25.80 4.37 1.18
CA GLN A 238 25.67 3.51 0.01
C GLN A 238 24.91 2.22 0.28
N LYS A 239 24.71 1.87 1.55
CA LYS A 239 24.07 0.64 1.97
C LYS A 239 23.02 0.92 3.05
N PRO A 240 21.87 0.26 3.00
CA PRO A 240 20.98 0.25 4.16
C PRO A 240 21.69 -0.44 5.33
N THR A 241 21.33 -0.06 6.55
CA THR A 241 21.92 -0.62 7.76
C THR A 241 20.89 -1.36 8.60
N ILE A 242 21.23 -2.57 9.06
CA ILE A 242 20.51 -3.24 10.13
C ILE A 242 21.40 -3.27 11.40
N ILE A 243 20.83 -2.83 12.51
CA ILE A 243 21.44 -2.92 13.83
C ILE A 243 20.73 -4.05 14.58
N ILE A 244 21.40 -5.17 14.75
CA ILE A 244 20.91 -6.33 15.51
C ILE A 244 21.07 -6.01 16.98
N CYS A 245 19.97 -5.76 17.66
CA CYS A 245 19.94 -5.36 19.06
C CYS A 245 19.53 -6.56 19.92
N LYS A 246 20.48 -7.14 20.66
CA LYS A 246 20.13 -8.19 21.63
C LYS A 246 19.34 -7.56 22.78
N THR A 247 18.11 -8.02 22.97
CA THR A 247 17.19 -7.47 23.97
C THR A 247 16.55 -8.56 24.82
N ILE A 248 15.79 -8.12 25.81
CA ILE A 248 14.96 -8.98 26.66
C ILE A 248 13.52 -8.52 26.55
N ILE A 249 12.65 -9.34 25.97
CA ILE A 249 11.22 -9.05 25.93
C ILE A 249 10.67 -8.86 27.33
N GLY A 250 9.83 -7.85 27.55
CA GLY A 250 9.24 -7.59 28.88
C GLY A 250 10.24 -7.15 29.95
N LEU A 251 11.38 -6.55 29.55
CA LEU A 251 12.44 -6.12 30.47
C LEU A 251 11.86 -5.30 31.64
N GLY A 252 12.23 -5.71 32.85
CA GLY A 252 11.77 -5.11 34.09
C GLY A 252 10.65 -5.88 34.78
N SER A 253 10.03 -6.87 34.14
CA SER A 253 9.05 -7.76 34.75
C SER A 253 9.77 -8.94 35.42
N PRO A 254 9.80 -9.03 36.76
CA PRO A 254 10.65 -10.01 37.44
C PRO A 254 10.34 -11.47 37.11
N ASN A 255 9.07 -11.80 36.84
CA ASN A 255 8.63 -13.18 36.61
C ASN A 255 8.35 -13.48 35.13
N LYS A 256 8.12 -12.46 34.29
CA LYS A 256 7.66 -12.64 32.89
C LYS A 256 8.66 -12.16 31.83
N GLN A 257 9.69 -11.38 32.16
CA GLN A 257 10.70 -10.98 31.18
C GLN A 257 11.41 -12.20 30.58
N GLY A 258 11.72 -12.11 29.28
CA GLY A 258 12.38 -13.19 28.53
C GLY A 258 11.49 -14.39 28.22
N LYS A 259 10.16 -14.26 28.39
CA LYS A 259 9.19 -15.35 28.16
C LYS A 259 8.04 -14.87 27.28
N GLU A 260 7.36 -15.83 26.65
CA GLU A 260 6.15 -15.61 25.83
C GLU A 260 4.97 -15.06 26.63
N ASP A 261 4.91 -15.28 27.94
CA ASP A 261 3.84 -14.80 28.84
C ASP A 261 3.61 -13.28 28.79
N CYS A 262 4.65 -12.49 28.43
CA CYS A 262 4.52 -11.05 28.26
C CYS A 262 4.42 -10.61 26.80
N HIS A 263 4.46 -11.55 25.85
CA HIS A 263 4.42 -11.19 24.42
C HIS A 263 3.08 -10.56 24.05
N GLY A 264 1.96 -11.28 24.26
CA GLY A 264 0.63 -10.91 23.76
C GLY A 264 -0.47 -10.85 24.82
N ALA A 265 -0.13 -10.72 26.11
CA ALA A 265 -1.07 -10.68 27.20
C ALA A 265 -0.70 -9.61 28.25
N PRO A 266 -1.68 -9.07 28.99
CA PRO A 266 -1.42 -8.20 30.14
C PRO A 266 -0.53 -8.90 31.18
N LEU A 267 0.33 -8.13 31.86
CA LEU A 267 1.21 -8.65 32.90
C LEU A 267 0.43 -9.16 34.14
N GLY A 268 -0.72 -8.56 34.42
CA GLY A 268 -1.48 -8.75 35.67
C GLY A 268 -1.07 -7.74 36.74
N ASN A 269 -2.01 -7.36 37.63
CA ASN A 269 -1.78 -6.28 38.58
C ASN A 269 -0.64 -6.56 39.57
N ASP A 270 -0.49 -7.81 40.00
CA ASP A 270 0.58 -8.20 40.91
C ASP A 270 1.95 -8.07 40.25
N GLU A 271 2.08 -8.53 39.02
CA GLU A 271 3.32 -8.44 38.26
C GLU A 271 3.66 -6.98 37.90
N ILE A 272 2.66 -6.14 37.64
CA ILE A 272 2.86 -4.69 37.41
C ILE A 272 3.43 -4.02 38.65
N ALA A 273 2.93 -4.37 39.85
CA ALA A 273 3.47 -3.83 41.09
C ALA A 273 4.96 -4.19 41.27
N LEU A 274 5.31 -5.46 41.05
CA LEU A 274 6.69 -5.92 41.09
C LEU A 274 7.55 -5.25 40.01
N THR A 275 7.01 -5.05 38.82
CA THR A 275 7.68 -4.39 37.70
C THR A 275 7.99 -2.93 38.04
N ARG A 276 7.05 -2.17 38.64
CA ARG A 276 7.31 -0.81 39.10
C ARG A 276 8.44 -0.76 40.13
N GLU A 277 8.44 -1.66 41.09
CA GLU A 277 9.51 -1.77 42.09
C GLU A 277 10.88 -2.03 41.42
N ALA A 278 10.94 -2.99 40.49
CA ALA A 278 12.16 -3.33 39.76
C ALA A 278 12.68 -2.19 38.87
N LEU A 279 11.76 -1.38 38.29
CA LEU A 279 12.10 -0.20 37.50
C LEU A 279 12.46 1.02 38.37
N GLY A 280 12.24 0.98 39.68
CA GLY A 280 12.38 2.13 40.57
C GLY A 280 11.35 3.23 40.26
N TRP A 281 10.16 2.86 39.76
CA TRP A 281 9.09 3.77 39.38
C TRP A 281 8.05 3.88 40.50
N ASN A 282 8.02 5.01 41.19
CA ASN A 282 7.18 5.20 42.37
C ASN A 282 5.83 5.87 42.08
N GLU A 283 5.63 6.32 40.84
CA GLU A 283 4.41 6.98 40.39
C GLU A 283 3.30 5.98 40.11
N GLY A 284 2.06 6.43 40.18
CA GLY A 284 0.86 5.64 39.88
C GLY A 284 0.69 5.32 38.39
N PRO A 285 -0.35 4.54 38.04
CA PRO A 285 -0.65 4.24 36.65
C PRO A 285 -0.91 5.48 35.83
N PHE A 286 -0.25 5.57 34.65
CA PHE A 286 -0.31 6.72 33.74
C PHE A 286 0.19 8.06 34.33
N GLU A 287 0.94 8.01 35.43
CA GLU A 287 1.58 9.19 35.99
C GLU A 287 3.05 9.28 35.54
N ILE A 288 3.37 10.35 34.84
CA ILE A 288 4.72 10.62 34.32
C ILE A 288 5.24 11.90 35.00
N PRO A 289 6.40 11.85 35.64
CA PRO A 289 7.01 13.03 36.27
C PRO A 289 7.33 14.16 35.31
N ALA A 290 7.29 15.40 35.79
CA ALA A 290 7.54 16.58 34.97
C ALA A 290 8.96 16.61 34.38
N ASP A 291 9.96 16.11 35.09
CA ASP A 291 11.34 16.01 34.62
C ASP A 291 11.48 15.01 33.48
N VAL A 292 10.70 13.91 33.49
CA VAL A 292 10.65 12.93 32.40
C VAL A 292 9.96 13.52 31.18
N TYR A 293 8.83 14.22 31.34
CA TYR A 293 8.23 14.96 30.21
C TYR A 293 9.18 15.99 29.63
N ALA A 294 9.90 16.75 30.45
CA ALA A 294 10.86 17.73 29.98
C ALA A 294 12.03 17.10 29.19
N ALA A 295 12.44 15.87 29.57
CA ALA A 295 13.48 15.14 28.87
C ALA A 295 13.02 14.60 27.50
N TRP A 296 11.73 14.34 27.34
CA TRP A 296 11.14 13.83 26.10
C TRP A 296 10.62 14.93 25.17
N ASP A 297 10.24 16.11 25.66
CA ASP A 297 9.59 17.16 24.87
C ASP A 297 10.45 17.57 23.66
N ALA A 298 9.99 17.24 22.47
CA ALA A 298 10.66 17.52 21.20
C ALA A 298 10.11 18.76 20.47
N LYS A 299 9.14 19.47 21.04
CA LYS A 299 8.43 20.57 20.34
C LYS A 299 9.36 21.70 19.95
N GLU A 300 10.21 22.19 20.86
CA GLU A 300 11.13 23.28 20.58
C GLU A 300 12.23 22.86 19.59
N LYS A 301 12.85 21.68 19.82
CA LYS A 301 13.85 21.09 18.93
C LYS A 301 13.29 20.87 17.52
N GLY A 302 12.07 20.31 17.43
CA GLY A 302 11.41 20.04 16.16
C GLY A 302 11.03 21.32 15.39
N ALA A 303 10.46 22.30 16.08
CA ALA A 303 10.14 23.60 15.48
C ALA A 303 11.39 24.33 14.96
N ALA A 304 12.51 24.27 15.69
CA ALA A 304 13.79 24.83 15.24
C ALA A 304 14.35 24.11 14.00
N ALA A 305 14.27 22.78 13.96
CA ALA A 305 14.71 21.99 12.81
C ALA A 305 13.87 22.30 11.55
N GLU A 306 12.56 22.38 11.69
CA GLU A 306 11.67 22.76 10.59
C GLU A 306 11.91 24.21 10.15
N ALA A 307 12.12 25.15 11.05
CA ALA A 307 12.42 26.54 10.71
C ALA A 307 13.71 26.65 9.88
N ALA A 308 14.78 25.95 10.27
CA ALA A 308 16.02 25.89 9.51
C ALA A 308 15.84 25.28 8.11
N TRP A 309 15.02 24.22 8.00
CA TRP A 309 14.67 23.66 6.70
C TRP A 309 13.84 24.65 5.86
N ASN A 310 12.90 25.37 6.44
CA ASN A 310 12.10 26.38 5.75
C ASN A 310 12.97 27.52 5.18
N GLU A 311 14.01 27.95 5.91
CA GLU A 311 14.99 28.92 5.41
C GLU A 311 15.77 28.35 4.21
N THR A 312 16.23 27.10 4.30
CA THR A 312 16.89 26.39 3.21
C THR A 312 15.99 26.27 1.98
N PHE A 313 14.73 25.89 2.19
CA PHE A 313 13.75 25.77 1.11
C PHE A 313 13.42 27.14 0.48
N ALA A 314 13.35 28.20 1.26
CA ALA A 314 13.15 29.56 0.74
C ALA A 314 14.32 30.01 -0.16
N ALA A 315 15.57 29.72 0.26
CA ALA A 315 16.76 29.98 -0.56
C ALA A 315 16.75 29.13 -1.86
N TYR A 316 16.36 27.87 -1.75
CA TYR A 316 16.18 26.98 -2.90
C TYR A 316 15.13 27.52 -3.87
N ALA A 317 13.95 27.93 -3.36
CA ALA A 317 12.86 28.47 -4.18
C ALA A 317 13.22 29.78 -4.88
N ALA A 318 14.05 30.63 -4.24
CA ALA A 318 14.57 31.85 -4.87
C ALA A 318 15.51 31.55 -6.04
N LYS A 319 16.30 30.48 -5.96
CA LYS A 319 17.29 30.12 -6.97
C LYS A 319 16.74 29.15 -8.04
N TYR A 320 15.86 28.23 -7.64
CA TYR A 320 15.28 27.17 -8.45
C TYR A 320 13.75 27.16 -8.39
N PRO A 321 13.07 28.23 -8.85
CA PRO A 321 11.63 28.43 -8.60
C PRO A 321 10.75 27.35 -9.26
N THR A 322 11.15 26.83 -10.42
CA THR A 322 10.38 25.80 -11.13
C THR A 322 10.42 24.48 -10.37
N GLU A 323 11.61 24.05 -9.95
CA GLU A 323 11.78 22.79 -9.20
C GLU A 323 11.14 22.89 -7.81
N ALA A 324 11.26 24.05 -7.15
CA ALA A 324 10.60 24.28 -5.86
C ALA A 324 9.08 24.18 -5.97
N ALA A 325 8.50 24.77 -7.00
CA ALA A 325 7.06 24.71 -7.27
C ALA A 325 6.62 23.26 -7.57
N ASP A 326 7.39 22.52 -8.38
CA ASP A 326 7.08 21.13 -8.69
C ASP A 326 7.21 20.22 -7.46
N LEU A 327 8.28 20.34 -6.66
CA LEU A 327 8.42 19.57 -5.42
C LEU A 327 7.25 19.83 -4.47
N LYS A 328 6.88 21.09 -4.27
CA LYS A 328 5.76 21.45 -3.41
C LYS A 328 4.43 20.87 -3.90
N ARG A 329 4.15 20.97 -5.20
CA ARG A 329 2.96 20.37 -5.83
C ARG A 329 2.95 18.85 -5.65
N ARG A 330 4.07 18.18 -5.91
CA ARG A 330 4.19 16.72 -5.78
C ARG A 330 3.96 16.25 -4.35
N LEU A 331 4.53 16.95 -3.37
CA LEU A 331 4.34 16.64 -1.94
C LEU A 331 2.91 16.91 -1.46
N SER A 332 2.18 17.88 -2.07
CA SER A 332 0.75 18.07 -1.78
C SER A 332 -0.16 17.01 -2.43
N GLY A 333 0.37 16.18 -3.33
CA GLY A 333 -0.38 15.18 -4.08
C GLY A 333 -1.26 15.75 -5.20
N GLU A 334 -1.13 17.05 -5.51
CA GLU A 334 -1.85 17.71 -6.59
C GLU A 334 -1.27 17.37 -7.96
N LEU A 335 -2.14 17.13 -8.94
CA LEU A 335 -1.75 16.96 -10.33
C LEU A 335 -1.50 18.32 -11.00
N PRO A 336 -0.72 18.38 -12.11
CA PRO A 336 -0.62 19.59 -12.93
C PRO A 336 -2.01 20.07 -13.34
N SER A 337 -2.24 21.38 -13.26
CA SER A 337 -3.57 22.00 -13.49
C SER A 337 -4.17 21.73 -14.87
N ASP A 338 -3.32 21.44 -15.86
CA ASP A 338 -3.70 21.14 -17.24
C ASP A 338 -3.81 19.62 -17.54
N PHE A 339 -3.51 18.75 -16.56
CA PHE A 339 -3.50 17.30 -16.75
C PHE A 339 -4.84 16.76 -17.23
N VAL A 340 -5.96 17.15 -16.58
CA VAL A 340 -7.29 16.65 -16.94
C VAL A 340 -7.65 17.01 -18.37
N ALA A 341 -7.42 18.26 -18.79
CA ALA A 341 -7.71 18.71 -20.14
C ALA A 341 -6.84 17.97 -21.21
N LYS A 342 -5.56 17.74 -20.93
CA LYS A 342 -4.66 16.97 -21.80
C LYS A 342 -5.08 15.50 -21.89
N ALA A 343 -5.49 14.91 -20.76
CA ALA A 343 -6.01 13.55 -20.73
C ALA A 343 -7.29 13.38 -21.54
N ASP A 344 -8.21 14.35 -21.47
CA ASP A 344 -9.43 14.35 -22.27
C ASP A 344 -9.15 14.51 -23.78
N ALA A 345 -8.17 15.33 -24.14
CA ALA A 345 -7.71 15.43 -25.52
C ALA A 345 -7.13 14.10 -26.05
N TYR A 346 -6.35 13.40 -25.23
CA TYR A 346 -5.85 12.06 -25.58
C TYR A 346 -6.97 11.04 -25.75
N ILE A 347 -7.98 11.04 -24.86
CA ILE A 347 -9.14 10.15 -24.96
C ILE A 347 -9.91 10.41 -26.27
N ALA A 348 -10.08 11.66 -26.67
CA ALA A 348 -10.71 12.03 -27.94
C ALA A 348 -9.89 11.52 -29.15
N GLU A 349 -8.56 11.62 -29.10
CA GLU A 349 -7.67 11.08 -30.12
C GLU A 349 -7.80 9.55 -30.23
N VAL A 350 -7.80 8.83 -29.09
CA VAL A 350 -7.97 7.37 -29.03
C VAL A 350 -9.30 6.94 -29.63
N ASN A 351 -10.38 7.67 -29.30
CA ASN A 351 -11.70 7.40 -29.86
C ASN A 351 -11.74 7.61 -31.39
N ALA A 352 -11.06 8.65 -31.88
CA ALA A 352 -11.00 8.91 -33.33
C ALA A 352 -10.19 7.86 -34.10
N LYS A 353 -9.15 7.27 -33.47
CA LYS A 353 -8.35 6.20 -34.07
C LYS A 353 -9.08 4.86 -34.16
N ALA A 354 -10.00 4.57 -33.24
CA ALA A 354 -10.84 3.37 -33.24
C ALA A 354 -10.05 2.04 -33.42
N GLU A 355 -8.94 1.89 -32.69
CA GLU A 355 -8.03 0.75 -32.86
C GLU A 355 -8.54 -0.52 -32.18
N THR A 356 -8.42 -1.66 -32.87
CA THR A 356 -8.65 -3.00 -32.35
C THR A 356 -7.33 -3.61 -31.89
N ILE A 357 -7.00 -3.46 -30.62
CA ILE A 357 -5.76 -3.94 -29.99
C ILE A 357 -6.03 -4.54 -28.61
N ALA A 358 -5.05 -5.28 -28.08
CA ALA A 358 -5.10 -5.76 -26.70
C ALA A 358 -5.17 -4.58 -25.71
N THR A 359 -6.00 -4.69 -24.66
CA THR A 359 -6.12 -3.58 -23.71
C THR A 359 -4.82 -3.35 -22.91
N ARG A 360 -3.95 -4.37 -22.73
CA ARG A 360 -2.59 -4.14 -22.21
C ARG A 360 -1.76 -3.22 -23.12
N LYS A 361 -1.95 -3.28 -24.45
CA LYS A 361 -1.30 -2.37 -25.39
C LYS A 361 -1.92 -0.98 -25.33
N ALA A 362 -3.24 -0.90 -25.19
CA ALA A 362 -3.93 0.36 -24.93
C ALA A 362 -3.45 1.02 -23.62
N SER A 363 -3.23 0.20 -22.57
CA SER A 363 -2.60 0.64 -21.32
C SER A 363 -1.20 1.23 -21.53
N GLN A 364 -0.33 0.54 -22.29
CA GLN A 364 0.98 1.08 -22.62
C GLN A 364 0.89 2.42 -23.36
N ASN A 365 -0.03 2.55 -24.31
CA ASN A 365 -0.26 3.79 -25.04
C ASN A 365 -0.74 4.91 -24.10
N ALA A 366 -1.59 4.59 -23.12
CA ALA A 366 -2.03 5.56 -22.10
C ALA A 366 -0.86 5.99 -21.19
N ILE A 367 -0.03 5.04 -20.71
CA ILE A 367 1.20 5.36 -19.96
C ILE A 367 2.11 6.27 -20.80
N GLN A 368 2.33 5.94 -22.06
CA GLN A 368 3.15 6.73 -22.98
C GLN A 368 2.61 8.17 -23.17
N ALA A 369 1.30 8.36 -23.10
CA ALA A 369 0.67 9.67 -23.22
C ALA A 369 0.70 10.46 -21.90
N PHE A 370 0.43 9.80 -20.77
CA PHE A 370 0.23 10.47 -19.49
C PHE A 370 1.53 10.65 -18.68
N ALA A 371 2.47 9.69 -18.71
CA ALA A 371 3.69 9.76 -17.93
C ALA A 371 4.56 11.00 -18.24
N PRO A 372 4.68 11.47 -19.49
CA PRO A 372 5.41 12.73 -19.77
C PRO A 372 4.76 13.98 -19.16
N MET A 373 3.50 13.92 -18.77
CA MET A 373 2.77 15.03 -18.13
C MET A 373 2.92 15.04 -16.61
N LEU A 374 3.40 13.94 -16.02
CA LEU A 374 3.40 13.67 -14.58
C LEU A 374 4.78 13.24 -14.12
N SER A 375 5.60 14.21 -13.69
CA SER A 375 6.97 13.97 -13.20
C SER A 375 7.00 13.08 -11.92
N GLU A 376 5.87 12.99 -11.23
CA GLU A 376 5.65 12.17 -10.04
C GLU A 376 5.35 10.69 -10.31
N ILE A 377 5.19 10.26 -11.56
CA ILE A 377 4.96 8.85 -11.86
C ILE A 377 6.22 8.03 -11.55
N LEU A 378 6.04 6.94 -10.79
CA LEU A 378 7.06 5.93 -10.54
C LEU A 378 6.48 4.56 -10.89
N GLY A 379 6.87 4.04 -12.07
CA GLY A 379 6.39 2.75 -12.55
C GLY A 379 7.21 1.58 -12.05
N GLY A 380 6.67 0.35 -12.24
CA GLY A 380 7.43 -0.86 -11.99
C GLY A 380 6.70 -2.14 -12.39
N SER A 381 7.44 -3.24 -12.44
CA SER A 381 6.88 -4.56 -12.73
C SER A 381 7.69 -5.65 -12.03
N ALA A 382 7.01 -6.74 -11.66
CA ALA A 382 7.61 -7.93 -11.09
C ALA A 382 8.17 -8.84 -12.20
N ASP A 383 9.26 -8.40 -12.85
CA ASP A 383 9.97 -9.09 -13.94
C ASP A 383 9.11 -9.36 -15.21
N LEU A 384 8.02 -8.64 -15.37
CA LEU A 384 7.06 -8.81 -16.47
C LEU A 384 6.88 -7.54 -17.32
N ALA A 385 7.82 -6.60 -17.27
CA ALA A 385 7.70 -5.32 -17.97
C ALA A 385 7.37 -5.43 -19.46
N GLY A 386 7.98 -6.40 -20.15
CA GLY A 386 7.71 -6.70 -21.56
C GLY A 386 6.36 -7.36 -21.82
N SER A 387 5.89 -8.23 -20.90
CA SER A 387 4.61 -8.92 -21.03
C SER A 387 3.43 -8.06 -20.59
N ASN A 388 3.60 -7.30 -19.51
CA ASN A 388 2.60 -6.35 -19.03
C ASN A 388 2.52 -5.07 -19.86
N LEU A 389 3.54 -4.81 -20.70
CA LEU A 389 3.66 -3.59 -21.49
C LEU A 389 3.62 -2.32 -20.63
N THR A 390 4.45 -2.29 -19.57
CA THR A 390 4.49 -1.19 -18.61
C THR A 390 5.67 -0.23 -18.81
N LEU A 391 6.65 -0.61 -19.62
CA LEU A 391 7.71 0.30 -20.07
C LEU A 391 7.17 1.27 -21.12
N TRP A 392 7.59 2.53 -21.02
CA TRP A 392 7.31 3.59 -21.95
C TRP A 392 8.61 4.27 -22.39
N LYS A 393 8.57 5.07 -23.48
CA LYS A 393 9.79 5.59 -24.12
C LYS A 393 10.67 6.47 -23.22
N GLY A 394 10.09 7.10 -22.18
CA GLY A 394 10.82 7.93 -21.21
C GLY A 394 11.12 7.20 -19.88
N ALA A 395 10.86 5.89 -19.80
CA ALA A 395 11.17 5.14 -18.60
C ALA A 395 12.69 5.01 -18.41
N THR A 396 13.17 5.33 -17.20
CA THR A 396 14.57 5.17 -16.79
C THR A 396 14.59 4.41 -15.48
N GLY A 397 15.35 3.32 -15.42
CA GLY A 397 15.47 2.50 -14.22
C GLY A 397 16.13 3.27 -13.07
N VAL A 398 15.55 3.19 -11.88
CA VAL A 398 16.17 3.78 -10.66
C VAL A 398 17.49 3.07 -10.28
N GLN A 399 17.68 1.83 -10.74
CA GLN A 399 18.91 1.08 -10.61
C GLN A 399 20.08 1.71 -11.40
N ASP A 400 19.76 2.30 -12.56
CA ASP A 400 20.74 2.90 -13.46
C ASP A 400 20.95 4.39 -13.15
N ASN A 401 19.89 5.04 -12.70
CA ASN A 401 19.87 6.46 -12.35
C ASN A 401 18.91 6.69 -11.17
N ALA A 402 19.42 7.12 -10.04
CA ALA A 402 18.62 7.37 -8.85
C ALA A 402 17.46 8.37 -9.09
N ALA A 403 17.60 9.30 -10.05
CA ALA A 403 16.53 10.20 -10.49
C ALA A 403 15.52 9.57 -11.45
N GLY A 404 15.61 8.27 -11.71
CA GLY A 404 14.74 7.51 -12.61
C GLY A 404 13.27 7.47 -12.17
N ASN A 405 12.45 6.88 -13.03
CA ASN A 405 11.00 6.83 -12.85
C ASN A 405 10.41 5.41 -13.05
N TYR A 406 11.28 4.39 -13.02
CA TYR A 406 10.87 3.00 -13.17
C TYR A 406 11.70 2.09 -12.26
N VAL A 407 11.03 1.17 -11.56
CA VAL A 407 11.66 0.19 -10.68
C VAL A 407 11.55 -1.21 -11.29
N HIS A 408 12.68 -1.86 -11.53
CA HIS A 408 12.72 -3.28 -11.86
C HIS A 408 12.69 -4.09 -10.56
N TYR A 409 11.50 -4.54 -10.16
CA TYR A 409 11.34 -5.24 -8.87
C TYR A 409 11.87 -6.67 -8.87
N GLY A 410 12.06 -7.29 -10.07
CA GLY A 410 12.28 -8.73 -10.18
C GLY A 410 11.01 -9.50 -9.76
N VAL A 411 11.11 -10.82 -9.63
CA VAL A 411 9.97 -11.66 -9.23
C VAL A 411 9.72 -11.50 -7.73
N ARG A 412 9.01 -10.42 -7.35
CA ARG A 412 8.74 -10.02 -5.97
C ARG A 412 7.37 -9.30 -5.87
N GLU A 413 6.30 -9.98 -6.18
CA GLU A 413 4.96 -9.38 -6.25
C GLU A 413 4.51 -8.77 -4.94
N PHE A 414 4.76 -9.45 -3.82
CA PHE A 414 4.40 -8.97 -2.49
C PHE A 414 5.29 -7.79 -2.07
N GLY A 415 6.61 -7.95 -2.18
CA GLY A 415 7.57 -6.87 -1.89
C GLY A 415 7.33 -5.64 -2.75
N MET A 416 7.12 -5.81 -4.07
CA MET A 416 6.77 -4.74 -5.00
C MET A 416 5.58 -3.92 -4.52
N THR A 417 4.48 -4.61 -4.19
CA THR A 417 3.23 -3.93 -3.81
C THR A 417 3.37 -3.25 -2.44
N ALA A 418 4.02 -3.90 -1.47
CA ALA A 418 4.26 -3.30 -0.16
C ALA A 418 5.25 -2.11 -0.22
N ILE A 419 6.29 -2.18 -1.05
CA ILE A 419 7.21 -1.05 -1.31
C ILE A 419 6.45 0.10 -1.97
N ALA A 420 5.58 -0.17 -2.94
CA ALA A 420 4.75 0.85 -3.58
C ALA A 420 3.82 1.55 -2.58
N ASN A 421 3.28 0.82 -1.59
CA ASN A 421 2.55 1.44 -0.48
C ASN A 421 3.43 2.44 0.28
N GLY A 422 4.67 2.08 0.59
CA GLY A 422 5.62 2.97 1.24
C GLY A 422 5.95 4.20 0.40
N VAL A 423 6.12 4.04 -0.91
CA VAL A 423 6.35 5.16 -1.85
C VAL A 423 5.16 6.12 -1.87
N ALA A 424 3.95 5.60 -1.92
CA ALA A 424 2.73 6.42 -1.90
C ALA A 424 2.56 7.17 -0.56
N LEU A 425 2.83 6.48 0.56
CA LEU A 425 2.78 7.05 1.91
C LEU A 425 3.82 8.15 2.15
N HIS A 426 5.01 8.01 1.56
CA HIS A 426 6.03 9.06 1.62
C HIS A 426 5.54 10.37 0.99
N GLY A 427 4.78 10.27 -0.07
CA GLY A 427 4.38 11.39 -0.90
C GLY A 427 5.43 11.75 -1.96
N GLY A 428 5.03 12.62 -2.88
CA GLY A 428 5.90 13.06 -4.00
C GLY A 428 5.89 12.13 -5.21
N PHE A 429 5.26 10.94 -5.11
CA PHE A 429 5.12 9.99 -6.22
C PHE A 429 3.71 9.41 -6.32
N ILE A 430 3.35 9.00 -7.53
CA ILE A 430 2.20 8.16 -7.83
C ILE A 430 2.75 6.83 -8.37
N PRO A 431 2.86 5.79 -7.53
CA PRO A 431 3.39 4.52 -7.99
C PRO A 431 2.34 3.74 -8.82
N TYR A 432 2.81 3.12 -9.93
CA TYR A 432 2.10 2.02 -10.56
C TYR A 432 2.97 0.77 -10.58
N VAL A 433 2.37 -0.36 -10.27
CA VAL A 433 3.07 -1.64 -10.15
C VAL A 433 2.33 -2.73 -10.90
N ALA A 434 3.06 -3.61 -11.57
CA ALA A 434 2.46 -4.54 -12.51
C ALA A 434 2.93 -5.99 -12.32
N THR A 435 1.98 -6.89 -12.53
CA THR A 435 2.18 -8.33 -12.68
C THR A 435 1.04 -8.93 -13.50
N PHE A 436 1.04 -10.24 -13.75
CA PHE A 436 -0.16 -10.92 -14.25
C PHE A 436 -1.25 -10.94 -13.18
N LEU A 437 -2.51 -10.91 -13.60
CA LEU A 437 -3.63 -10.85 -12.64
C LEU A 437 -3.63 -12.05 -11.67
N MET A 438 -3.29 -13.24 -12.14
CA MET A 438 -3.20 -14.42 -11.28
C MET A 438 -2.17 -14.23 -10.15
N PHE A 439 -1.05 -13.56 -10.43
CA PHE A 439 0.04 -13.38 -9.45
C PHE A 439 -0.22 -12.24 -8.45
N MET A 440 -1.34 -11.52 -8.59
CA MET A 440 -1.87 -10.66 -7.53
C MET A 440 -2.07 -11.44 -6.21
N GLU A 441 -2.32 -12.74 -6.28
CA GLU A 441 -2.50 -13.59 -5.09
C GLU A 441 -1.28 -13.58 -4.17
N TYR A 442 -0.06 -13.53 -4.72
CA TYR A 442 1.16 -13.35 -3.91
C TYR A 442 1.16 -12.01 -3.15
N ALA A 443 0.59 -10.97 -3.74
CA ALA A 443 0.57 -9.61 -3.19
C ALA A 443 -0.74 -9.26 -2.46
N ARG A 444 -1.69 -10.19 -2.37
CA ARG A 444 -3.08 -9.94 -1.96
C ARG A 444 -3.20 -9.10 -0.67
N ASN A 445 -2.36 -9.38 0.33
CA ASN A 445 -2.39 -8.66 1.59
C ASN A 445 -1.88 -7.21 1.44
N ALA A 446 -0.84 -6.96 0.63
CA ALA A 446 -0.35 -5.60 0.38
C ALA A 446 -1.36 -4.76 -0.43
N VAL A 447 -2.10 -5.37 -1.37
CA VAL A 447 -3.23 -4.72 -2.08
C VAL A 447 -4.32 -4.32 -1.08
N ARG A 448 -4.65 -5.20 -0.13
CA ARG A 448 -5.59 -4.89 0.95
C ARG A 448 -5.09 -3.71 1.80
N MET A 449 -3.80 -3.67 2.11
CA MET A 449 -3.19 -2.57 2.87
C MET A 449 -3.22 -1.24 2.10
N SER A 450 -3.01 -1.24 0.77
CA SER A 450 -3.20 -0.03 -0.05
C SER A 450 -4.61 0.55 0.15
N ALA A 451 -5.62 -0.31 0.13
CA ALA A 451 -7.02 0.07 0.27
C ALA A 451 -7.37 0.54 1.69
N LEU A 452 -6.88 -0.16 2.72
CA LEU A 452 -7.07 0.18 4.13
C LEU A 452 -6.46 1.55 4.46
N MET A 453 -5.26 1.81 3.97
CA MET A 453 -4.55 3.08 4.15
C MET A 453 -5.00 4.18 3.17
N LYS A 454 -5.91 3.88 2.25
CA LYS A 454 -6.43 4.82 1.24
C LYS A 454 -5.34 5.41 0.34
N GLN A 455 -4.33 4.62 -0.01
CA GLN A 455 -3.19 5.11 -0.79
C GLN A 455 -3.46 5.05 -2.29
N ARG A 456 -3.00 6.10 -3.01
CA ARG A 456 -3.02 6.16 -4.48
C ARG A 456 -1.92 5.26 -5.04
N VAL A 457 -2.18 3.95 -5.08
CA VAL A 457 -1.34 2.97 -5.77
C VAL A 457 -2.12 2.41 -6.94
N ILE A 458 -1.52 2.39 -8.13
CA ILE A 458 -2.14 1.86 -9.34
C ILE A 458 -1.60 0.45 -9.56
N HIS A 459 -2.47 -0.54 -9.39
CA HIS A 459 -2.15 -1.94 -9.63
C HIS A 459 -2.50 -2.30 -11.07
N VAL A 460 -1.50 -2.54 -11.90
CA VAL A 460 -1.67 -2.90 -13.31
C VAL A 460 -1.57 -4.41 -13.46
N TYR A 461 -2.69 -5.02 -13.80
CA TYR A 461 -2.78 -6.47 -13.99
C TYR A 461 -3.11 -6.80 -15.43
N THR A 462 -2.35 -7.69 -16.03
CA THR A 462 -2.60 -8.18 -17.40
C THR A 462 -2.90 -9.67 -17.42
N HIS A 463 -3.28 -10.20 -18.58
CA HIS A 463 -3.66 -11.61 -18.71
C HIS A 463 -4.91 -11.90 -17.87
N ASP A 464 -5.99 -11.18 -18.20
CA ASP A 464 -7.19 -10.94 -17.40
C ASP A 464 -8.12 -12.14 -17.22
N SER A 465 -8.00 -13.18 -18.05
CA SER A 465 -8.97 -14.29 -18.12
C SER A 465 -8.42 -15.53 -18.84
N ILE A 466 -9.24 -16.53 -19.05
CA ILE A 466 -8.95 -17.68 -19.95
C ILE A 466 -8.56 -17.22 -21.36
N GLY A 467 -8.87 -15.98 -21.73
CA GLY A 467 -8.48 -15.36 -22.99
C GLY A 467 -6.97 -15.20 -23.20
N LEU A 468 -6.15 -15.42 -22.15
CA LEU A 468 -4.69 -15.48 -22.31
C LEU A 468 -4.23 -16.76 -23.07
N GLY A 469 -5.02 -17.85 -23.02
CA GLY A 469 -4.81 -19.02 -23.86
C GLY A 469 -3.96 -20.11 -23.21
N GLU A 470 -2.94 -20.53 -23.91
CA GLU A 470 -2.22 -21.80 -23.76
C GLU A 470 -1.45 -21.94 -22.44
N ASP A 471 -1.14 -20.85 -21.74
CA ASP A 471 -0.42 -20.90 -20.44
C ASP A 471 -1.21 -21.68 -19.37
N GLY A 472 -2.52 -21.83 -19.55
CA GLY A 472 -3.36 -22.75 -18.79
C GLY A 472 -3.74 -22.29 -17.37
N PRO A 473 -4.27 -23.22 -16.55
CA PRO A 473 -4.93 -22.92 -15.28
C PRO A 473 -4.06 -22.17 -14.26
N THR A 474 -2.74 -22.37 -14.29
CA THR A 474 -1.81 -21.70 -13.36
C THR A 474 -1.66 -20.21 -13.61
N HIS A 475 -2.07 -19.73 -14.78
CA HIS A 475 -1.96 -18.33 -15.21
C HIS A 475 -3.32 -17.69 -15.49
N GLN A 476 -4.38 -18.49 -15.61
CA GLN A 476 -5.74 -18.04 -15.91
C GLN A 476 -6.47 -17.66 -14.63
N PRO A 477 -6.73 -16.36 -14.38
CA PRO A 477 -7.49 -15.92 -13.22
C PRO A 477 -8.97 -16.28 -13.35
N ILE A 478 -9.58 -16.71 -12.27
CA ILE A 478 -11.01 -17.05 -12.16
C ILE A 478 -11.65 -16.22 -11.06
N GLU A 479 -11.21 -16.40 -9.80
CA GLU A 479 -11.75 -15.75 -8.61
C GLU A 479 -11.09 -14.39 -8.29
N GLN A 480 -9.98 -14.06 -8.92
CA GLN A 480 -9.16 -12.88 -8.59
C GLN A 480 -9.92 -11.57 -8.77
N ILE A 481 -10.71 -11.45 -9.85
CA ILE A 481 -11.51 -10.24 -10.11
C ILE A 481 -12.59 -10.07 -9.04
N ALA A 482 -13.28 -11.14 -8.65
CA ALA A 482 -14.28 -11.10 -7.58
C ALA A 482 -13.65 -10.72 -6.24
N SER A 483 -12.46 -11.26 -5.94
CA SER A 483 -11.67 -10.93 -4.75
C SER A 483 -11.26 -9.45 -4.71
N LEU A 484 -10.81 -8.88 -5.82
CA LEU A 484 -10.47 -7.45 -5.93
C LEU A 484 -11.70 -6.59 -5.71
N ARG A 485 -12.81 -6.87 -6.41
CA ARG A 485 -14.09 -6.15 -6.27
C ARG A 485 -14.72 -6.30 -4.88
N GLY A 486 -14.40 -7.36 -4.14
CA GLY A 486 -14.80 -7.55 -2.75
C GLY A 486 -13.97 -6.77 -1.74
N THR A 487 -12.88 -6.13 -2.14
CA THR A 487 -11.99 -5.35 -1.27
C THR A 487 -12.56 -3.95 -1.05
N PRO A 488 -12.90 -3.56 0.20
CA PRO A 488 -13.38 -2.22 0.46
C PRO A 488 -12.39 -1.14 -0.01
N ASN A 489 -12.91 -0.06 -0.57
CA ASN A 489 -12.13 1.09 -1.05
C ASN A 489 -11.14 0.79 -2.19
N LEU A 490 -11.24 -0.33 -2.87
CA LEU A 490 -10.49 -0.62 -4.10
C LEU A 490 -11.41 -0.45 -5.31
N ASN A 491 -11.00 0.34 -6.31
CA ASN A 491 -11.69 0.40 -7.60
C ASN A 491 -11.05 -0.61 -8.55
N THR A 492 -11.88 -1.41 -9.21
CA THR A 492 -11.42 -2.46 -10.12
C THR A 492 -11.96 -2.18 -11.52
N TRP A 493 -11.08 -1.71 -12.42
CA TRP A 493 -11.40 -1.41 -13.80
C TRP A 493 -11.00 -2.55 -14.73
N ARG A 494 -11.94 -3.03 -15.54
CA ARG A 494 -11.70 -4.02 -16.60
C ARG A 494 -12.23 -3.49 -17.94
N PRO A 495 -11.44 -2.69 -18.66
CA PRO A 495 -11.86 -2.01 -19.89
C PRO A 495 -12.00 -2.97 -21.07
N CYS A 496 -12.98 -2.68 -21.93
CA CYS A 496 -13.29 -3.48 -23.12
C CYS A 496 -12.53 -3.05 -24.38
N ASP A 497 -11.92 -1.86 -24.38
CA ASP A 497 -11.21 -1.32 -25.55
C ASP A 497 -10.26 -0.17 -25.17
N THR A 498 -9.74 0.50 -26.20
CA THR A 498 -8.76 1.58 -26.05
C THR A 498 -9.32 2.81 -25.32
N VAL A 499 -10.59 3.15 -25.52
CA VAL A 499 -11.23 4.33 -24.90
C VAL A 499 -11.45 4.07 -23.42
N GLU A 500 -12.04 2.92 -23.06
CA GLU A 500 -12.22 2.57 -21.64
C GLU A 500 -10.87 2.42 -20.94
N ALA A 501 -9.83 1.89 -21.62
CA ALA A 501 -8.48 1.79 -21.05
C ALA A 501 -7.87 3.17 -20.75
N ALA A 502 -8.01 4.15 -21.65
CA ALA A 502 -7.52 5.51 -21.42
C ALA A 502 -8.27 6.20 -20.26
N ILE A 503 -9.60 6.03 -20.19
CA ILE A 503 -10.43 6.58 -19.12
C ILE A 503 -10.12 5.92 -17.77
N SER A 504 -9.87 4.61 -17.74
CA SER A 504 -9.50 3.90 -16.51
C SER A 504 -8.17 4.40 -15.93
N TRP A 505 -7.17 4.67 -16.80
CA TRP A 505 -5.91 5.31 -16.39
C TRP A 505 -6.12 6.74 -15.87
N LYS A 506 -6.90 7.57 -16.58
CA LYS A 506 -7.23 8.91 -16.10
C LYS A 506 -7.91 8.84 -14.73
N SER A 507 -8.87 7.94 -14.56
CA SER A 507 -9.59 7.75 -13.28
C SER A 507 -8.65 7.30 -12.17
N ALA A 508 -7.72 6.37 -12.44
CA ALA A 508 -6.73 5.92 -11.47
C ALA A 508 -5.78 7.04 -11.04
N LEU A 509 -5.30 7.85 -11.98
CA LEU A 509 -4.39 8.97 -11.72
C LEU A 509 -5.06 10.11 -10.94
N THR A 510 -6.34 10.36 -11.18
CA THR A 510 -7.08 11.44 -10.50
C THR A 510 -7.65 11.02 -9.14
N ARG A 511 -7.76 9.74 -8.86
CA ARG A 511 -8.25 9.23 -7.58
C ARG A 511 -7.19 9.33 -6.50
N SER A 512 -7.38 10.19 -5.49
CA SER A 512 -6.46 10.39 -4.36
C SER A 512 -6.78 9.57 -3.12
N GLU A 513 -8.01 9.01 -3.01
CA GLU A 513 -8.54 8.44 -1.77
C GLU A 513 -8.50 6.90 -1.72
N GLY A 514 -7.67 6.28 -2.53
CA GLY A 514 -7.54 4.83 -2.52
C GLY A 514 -6.88 4.27 -3.79
N PRO A 515 -6.53 2.99 -3.76
CA PRO A 515 -5.90 2.31 -4.88
C PRO A 515 -6.87 2.00 -5.99
N THR A 516 -6.31 1.78 -7.18
CA THR A 516 -7.06 1.34 -8.36
C THR A 516 -6.37 0.13 -8.99
N ALA A 517 -7.11 -0.94 -9.21
CA ALA A 517 -6.69 -2.08 -10.01
C ALA A 517 -7.16 -1.88 -11.46
N LEU A 518 -6.23 -1.94 -12.41
CA LEU A 518 -6.46 -1.85 -13.84
C LEU A 518 -6.20 -3.23 -14.46
N ILE A 519 -7.22 -3.85 -15.02
CA ILE A 519 -7.17 -5.23 -15.50
C ILE A 519 -7.27 -5.24 -17.03
N PHE A 520 -6.25 -5.79 -17.69
CA PHE A 520 -6.09 -5.72 -19.13
C PHE A 520 -5.93 -7.09 -19.80
N SER A 521 -6.50 -7.21 -20.99
CA SER A 521 -6.42 -8.43 -21.82
C SER A 521 -5.05 -8.62 -22.46
N ARG A 522 -4.69 -9.90 -22.71
CA ARG A 522 -3.57 -10.27 -23.58
C ARG A 522 -3.99 -10.23 -25.05
N GLN A 523 -5.19 -10.68 -25.37
CA GLN A 523 -5.77 -10.74 -26.71
C GLN A 523 -6.29 -9.37 -27.16
N ASN A 524 -6.37 -9.19 -28.48
CA ASN A 524 -6.96 -7.97 -29.07
C ASN A 524 -8.47 -7.94 -28.83
N LEU A 525 -8.99 -6.75 -28.51
CA LEU A 525 -10.41 -6.50 -28.31
C LEU A 525 -10.92 -5.51 -29.35
N ALA A 526 -12.13 -5.75 -29.87
CA ALA A 526 -12.76 -4.92 -30.87
C ALA A 526 -13.16 -3.56 -30.26
N PHE A 527 -12.83 -2.48 -30.98
CA PHE A 527 -13.27 -1.13 -30.62
C PHE A 527 -14.81 -1.06 -30.60
N GLN A 528 -15.34 -0.35 -29.61
CA GLN A 528 -16.77 -0.09 -29.46
C GLN A 528 -17.07 1.37 -29.78
N THR A 529 -17.97 1.61 -30.75
CA THR A 529 -18.37 2.97 -31.12
C THR A 529 -19.20 3.61 -30.03
N ARG A 530 -18.88 4.86 -29.68
CA ARG A 530 -19.58 5.64 -28.64
C ARG A 530 -19.86 7.06 -29.11
N THR A 531 -20.92 7.63 -28.59
CA THR A 531 -21.18 9.07 -28.64
C THR A 531 -20.32 9.80 -27.59
N GLU A 532 -20.14 11.10 -27.72
CA GLU A 532 -19.44 11.92 -26.72
C GLU A 532 -20.05 11.78 -25.30
N ALA A 533 -21.36 11.71 -25.21
CA ALA A 533 -22.05 11.50 -23.93
C ALA A 533 -21.73 10.14 -23.32
N GLN A 534 -21.65 9.09 -24.12
CA GLN A 534 -21.26 7.75 -23.64
C GLN A 534 -19.79 7.71 -23.21
N ILE A 535 -18.88 8.42 -23.89
CA ILE A 535 -17.48 8.55 -23.49
C ILE A 535 -17.39 9.20 -22.10
N ALA A 536 -18.16 10.26 -21.87
CA ALA A 536 -18.22 10.90 -20.55
C ALA A 536 -18.79 9.97 -19.47
N ASP A 537 -19.75 9.12 -19.83
CA ASP A 537 -20.40 8.19 -18.91
C ASP A 537 -19.51 6.99 -18.53
N VAL A 538 -18.47 6.65 -19.30
CA VAL A 538 -17.52 5.57 -18.94
C VAL A 538 -16.92 5.81 -17.56
N ALA A 539 -16.56 7.04 -17.21
CA ALA A 539 -15.98 7.39 -15.92
C ALA A 539 -16.93 7.13 -14.74
N LYS A 540 -18.22 6.95 -14.99
CA LYS A 540 -19.23 6.58 -13.98
C LYS A 540 -19.23 5.08 -13.65
N GLY A 541 -18.37 4.30 -14.32
CA GLY A 541 -18.12 2.88 -14.03
C GLY A 541 -19.11 1.88 -14.63
N GLY A 542 -20.24 2.35 -15.12
CA GLY A 542 -21.24 1.55 -15.84
C GLY A 542 -22.17 2.45 -16.65
N TYR A 543 -22.41 2.13 -17.91
CA TYR A 543 -23.19 2.98 -18.82
C TYR A 543 -23.87 2.16 -19.92
N VAL A 544 -24.91 2.76 -20.54
CA VAL A 544 -25.62 2.14 -21.67
C VAL A 544 -24.76 2.26 -22.93
N LEU A 545 -24.14 1.17 -23.36
CA LEU A 545 -23.35 1.12 -24.59
C LEU A 545 -24.26 1.00 -25.82
N ALA A 546 -25.27 0.13 -25.76
CA ALA A 546 -26.28 0.02 -26.81
C ALA A 546 -27.69 0.06 -26.23
N LYS A 547 -28.51 1.03 -26.75
CA LYS A 547 -29.91 1.15 -26.37
C LYS A 547 -30.74 0.05 -27.03
N GLU A 548 -31.81 -0.32 -26.36
CA GLU A 548 -32.83 -1.22 -26.87
C GLU A 548 -33.49 -0.74 -28.16
N LYS A 549 -33.79 -1.66 -29.06
CA LYS A 549 -34.67 -1.44 -30.21
C LYS A 549 -36.10 -1.75 -29.81
N GLY A 550 -36.96 -0.76 -29.77
CA GLY A 550 -38.36 -0.91 -29.31
C GLY A 550 -38.48 -0.89 -27.77
N GLU A 551 -39.43 -1.66 -27.24
CA GLU A 551 -39.67 -1.77 -25.79
C GLU A 551 -38.55 -2.52 -25.11
N LEU A 552 -38.04 -2.01 -23.97
CA LEU A 552 -37.00 -2.66 -23.20
C LEU A 552 -37.53 -3.92 -22.49
N LYS A 553 -37.01 -5.08 -22.84
CA LYS A 553 -37.40 -6.40 -22.31
C LYS A 553 -36.30 -7.03 -21.45
N ALA A 554 -35.04 -6.87 -21.85
CA ALA A 554 -33.90 -7.46 -21.12
C ALA A 554 -32.66 -6.56 -21.17
N ILE A 555 -31.74 -6.80 -20.22
CA ILE A 555 -30.48 -6.08 -20.13
C ILE A 555 -29.33 -7.10 -20.12
N ILE A 556 -28.34 -6.91 -20.99
CA ILE A 556 -27.07 -7.62 -20.94
C ILE A 556 -26.06 -6.70 -20.26
N ILE A 557 -25.40 -7.20 -19.21
CA ILE A 557 -24.31 -6.52 -18.50
C ILE A 557 -23.02 -7.23 -18.87
N ALA A 558 -22.05 -6.51 -19.42
CA ALA A 558 -20.76 -7.08 -19.81
C ALA A 558 -19.61 -6.16 -19.38
N THR A 559 -18.42 -6.73 -19.28
CA THR A 559 -17.19 -6.02 -18.94
C THR A 559 -15.99 -6.63 -19.66
N GLY A 560 -14.96 -5.83 -19.91
CA GLY A 560 -13.72 -6.31 -20.51
C GLY A 560 -13.94 -7.01 -21.86
N SER A 561 -13.26 -8.13 -22.06
CA SER A 561 -13.29 -8.88 -23.31
C SER A 561 -14.68 -9.39 -23.72
N GLU A 562 -15.61 -9.54 -22.79
CA GLU A 562 -16.94 -10.09 -23.05
C GLU A 562 -17.95 -9.06 -23.55
N VAL A 563 -17.58 -7.77 -23.57
CA VAL A 563 -18.44 -6.72 -24.17
C VAL A 563 -18.67 -6.98 -25.67
N ALA A 564 -17.66 -7.50 -26.39
CA ALA A 564 -17.83 -7.87 -27.80
C ALA A 564 -18.91 -8.95 -27.99
N LEU A 565 -18.90 -10.01 -27.15
CA LEU A 565 -19.93 -11.06 -27.17
C LEU A 565 -21.34 -10.50 -26.90
N ALA A 566 -21.45 -9.58 -25.94
CA ALA A 566 -22.71 -8.91 -25.63
C ALA A 566 -23.24 -8.08 -26.83
N MET A 567 -22.36 -7.40 -27.54
CA MET A 567 -22.72 -6.59 -28.73
C MET A 567 -23.11 -7.49 -29.93
N GLU A 568 -22.44 -8.61 -30.10
CA GLU A 568 -22.81 -9.61 -31.12
C GLU A 568 -24.20 -10.24 -30.83
N ALA A 569 -24.48 -10.53 -29.53
CA ALA A 569 -25.79 -11.02 -29.11
C ALA A 569 -26.89 -9.95 -29.30
N TYR A 570 -26.59 -8.69 -28.95
CA TYR A 570 -27.49 -7.56 -29.18
C TYR A 570 -27.89 -7.40 -30.65
N ALA A 571 -26.97 -7.64 -31.58
CA ALA A 571 -27.27 -7.57 -33.02
C ALA A 571 -28.34 -8.57 -33.47
N GLN A 572 -28.57 -9.66 -32.72
CA GLN A 572 -29.49 -10.78 -33.01
C GLN A 572 -30.80 -10.66 -32.21
N LEU A 573 -30.95 -9.69 -31.34
CA LEU A 573 -32.06 -9.58 -30.38
C LEU A 573 -32.76 -8.21 -30.48
N ASP A 574 -34.08 -8.18 -30.26
CA ASP A 574 -34.87 -6.96 -30.14
C ASP A 574 -35.30 -6.73 -28.67
N GLY A 575 -35.45 -5.48 -28.28
CA GLY A 575 -35.83 -5.11 -26.92
C GLY A 575 -34.74 -5.34 -25.88
N VAL A 576 -33.50 -5.45 -26.29
CA VAL A 576 -32.35 -5.69 -25.40
C VAL A 576 -31.47 -4.44 -25.32
N ARG A 577 -31.04 -4.12 -24.10
CA ARG A 577 -30.06 -3.09 -23.81
C ARG A 577 -28.71 -3.76 -23.47
N VAL A 578 -27.60 -3.17 -23.92
CA VAL A 578 -26.25 -3.57 -23.47
C VAL A 578 -25.67 -2.49 -22.56
N VAL A 579 -25.25 -2.91 -21.38
CA VAL A 579 -24.53 -2.10 -20.41
C VAL A 579 -23.08 -2.57 -20.34
N SER A 580 -22.14 -1.70 -20.70
CA SER A 580 -20.72 -1.91 -20.35
C SER A 580 -20.49 -1.44 -18.92
N MET A 581 -19.88 -2.30 -18.09
CA MET A 581 -19.61 -2.02 -16.68
C MET A 581 -18.12 -2.19 -16.37
N PRO A 582 -17.27 -1.27 -16.82
CA PRO A 582 -15.82 -1.37 -16.63
C PRO A 582 -15.38 -1.28 -15.16
N CYS A 583 -16.17 -0.60 -14.28
CA CYS A 583 -15.88 -0.49 -12.86
C CYS A 583 -17.16 -0.44 -12.03
N ALA A 584 -17.58 -1.59 -11.53
CA ALA A 584 -18.84 -1.70 -10.78
C ALA A 584 -18.83 -0.89 -9.47
N GLU A 585 -17.66 -0.70 -8.84
CA GLU A 585 -17.50 0.09 -7.61
C GLU A 585 -17.83 1.57 -7.86
N GLU A 586 -17.42 2.14 -9.01
CA GLU A 586 -17.76 3.50 -9.38
C GLU A 586 -19.24 3.63 -9.78
N PHE A 587 -19.79 2.62 -10.45
CA PHE A 587 -21.22 2.61 -10.81
C PHE A 587 -22.13 2.64 -9.58
N VAL A 588 -21.84 1.85 -8.54
CA VAL A 588 -22.70 1.82 -7.34
C VAL A 588 -22.65 3.11 -6.50
N LYS A 589 -21.61 3.93 -6.68
CA LYS A 589 -21.51 5.26 -6.05
C LYS A 589 -22.36 6.33 -6.73
N GLN A 590 -22.82 6.09 -7.98
CA GLN A 590 -23.65 7.05 -8.70
C GLN A 590 -24.99 7.26 -7.99
N ASP A 591 -25.63 8.39 -8.25
CA ASP A 591 -26.95 8.67 -7.70
C ASP A 591 -28.01 7.66 -8.18
N ALA A 592 -29.12 7.59 -7.45
CA ALA A 592 -30.17 6.62 -7.73
C ALA A 592 -30.82 6.82 -9.11
N ALA A 593 -30.91 8.05 -9.59
CA ALA A 593 -31.52 8.37 -10.89
C ALA A 593 -30.65 7.86 -12.04
N TYR A 594 -29.33 8.04 -11.96
CA TYR A 594 -28.39 7.49 -12.95
C TYR A 594 -28.41 5.96 -12.97
N ARG A 595 -28.32 5.34 -11.79
CA ARG A 595 -28.36 3.87 -11.69
C ARG A 595 -29.66 3.29 -12.24
N GLU A 596 -30.78 3.93 -11.95
CA GLU A 596 -32.09 3.54 -12.48
C GLU A 596 -32.18 3.75 -14.00
N ALA A 597 -31.58 4.82 -14.54
CA ALA A 597 -31.55 5.05 -15.99
C ALA A 597 -30.73 3.99 -16.73
N VAL A 598 -29.63 3.46 -16.11
CA VAL A 598 -28.78 2.42 -16.71
C VAL A 598 -29.38 1.03 -16.51
N LEU A 599 -29.79 0.71 -15.28
CA LEU A 599 -30.34 -0.59 -14.86
C LEU A 599 -31.73 -0.42 -14.23
N PRO A 600 -32.80 -0.13 -15.03
CA PRO A 600 -34.14 0.06 -14.51
C PRO A 600 -34.61 -1.09 -13.63
N SER A 601 -35.12 -0.78 -12.43
CA SER A 601 -35.50 -1.74 -11.40
C SER A 601 -36.69 -2.63 -11.81
N ASN A 602 -37.54 -2.13 -12.71
CA ASN A 602 -38.66 -2.87 -13.26
C ASN A 602 -38.25 -3.92 -14.30
N ILE A 603 -37.03 -3.87 -14.84
CA ILE A 603 -36.52 -4.87 -15.78
C ILE A 603 -35.70 -5.89 -15.00
N ARG A 604 -36.31 -7.04 -14.73
CA ARG A 604 -35.69 -8.15 -13.97
C ARG A 604 -34.99 -9.18 -14.88
N ALA A 605 -35.35 -9.22 -16.15
CA ALA A 605 -34.69 -10.05 -17.16
C ALA A 605 -33.29 -9.50 -17.44
N ARG A 606 -32.30 -10.00 -16.71
CA ARG A 606 -30.91 -9.54 -16.80
C ARG A 606 -29.95 -10.70 -16.99
N VAL A 607 -28.99 -10.51 -17.87
CA VAL A 607 -27.92 -11.46 -18.15
C VAL A 607 -26.58 -10.75 -17.93
N ALA A 608 -25.68 -11.34 -17.15
CA ALA A 608 -24.30 -10.86 -17.05
C ALA A 608 -23.36 -11.84 -17.76
N VAL A 609 -22.31 -11.33 -18.40
CA VAL A 609 -21.27 -12.14 -19.04
C VAL A 609 -19.88 -11.59 -18.69
N GLU A 610 -19.04 -12.48 -18.11
CA GLU A 610 -17.65 -12.22 -17.78
C GLU A 610 -16.86 -13.52 -17.69
N ALA A 611 -15.70 -13.61 -18.31
CA ALA A 611 -14.79 -14.74 -18.20
C ALA A 611 -14.04 -14.71 -16.85
N ALA A 612 -14.81 -14.77 -15.75
CA ALA A 612 -14.39 -14.79 -14.36
C ALA A 612 -15.46 -15.53 -13.54
N HIS A 613 -15.22 -15.72 -12.23
CA HIS A 613 -16.18 -16.41 -11.36
C HIS A 613 -17.56 -15.72 -11.35
N VAL A 614 -18.62 -16.51 -11.48
CA VAL A 614 -20.00 -16.03 -11.69
C VAL A 614 -20.59 -15.27 -10.50
N ASP A 615 -20.13 -15.51 -9.27
CA ASP A 615 -20.82 -15.10 -8.05
C ASP A 615 -20.96 -13.58 -7.88
N TYR A 616 -20.00 -12.82 -8.37
CA TYR A 616 -20.04 -11.36 -8.22
C TYR A 616 -21.26 -10.70 -8.86
N TRP A 617 -21.76 -11.25 -9.96
CA TRP A 617 -22.78 -10.62 -10.78
C TRP A 617 -24.22 -10.80 -10.27
N TRP A 618 -24.46 -11.75 -9.37
CA TRP A 618 -25.79 -12.03 -8.83
C TRP A 618 -26.44 -10.80 -8.18
N LYS A 619 -25.68 -9.89 -7.61
CA LYS A 619 -26.18 -8.62 -7.02
C LYS A 619 -26.79 -7.66 -8.07
N PHE A 620 -26.40 -7.79 -9.35
CA PHE A 620 -26.92 -6.97 -10.45
C PHE A 620 -28.01 -7.65 -11.25
N VAL A 621 -27.93 -8.96 -11.41
CA VAL A 621 -28.90 -9.72 -12.22
C VAL A 621 -30.07 -10.24 -11.37
N GLY A 622 -29.89 -10.43 -10.08
CA GLY A 622 -30.89 -11.04 -9.20
C GLY A 622 -31.12 -12.51 -9.47
N LEU A 623 -32.04 -13.15 -8.70
CA LEU A 623 -32.30 -14.59 -8.80
C LEU A 623 -33.04 -14.99 -10.09
N ASP A 624 -33.71 -14.07 -10.76
CA ASP A 624 -34.41 -14.31 -12.03
C ASP A 624 -33.47 -14.19 -13.24
N GLY A 625 -32.26 -13.64 -13.03
CA GLY A 625 -31.27 -13.42 -14.07
C GLY A 625 -30.41 -14.66 -14.37
N ARG A 626 -29.46 -14.46 -15.28
CA ARG A 626 -28.45 -15.48 -15.63
C ARG A 626 -27.06 -14.85 -15.63
N VAL A 627 -26.07 -15.64 -15.24
CA VAL A 627 -24.67 -15.27 -15.33
C VAL A 627 -23.90 -16.28 -16.15
N ILE A 628 -23.23 -15.81 -17.19
CA ILE A 628 -22.35 -16.61 -18.06
C ILE A 628 -20.92 -16.27 -17.63
N GLY A 629 -20.19 -17.29 -17.18
CA GLY A 629 -18.84 -17.15 -16.67
C GLY A 629 -18.25 -18.47 -16.23
N MET A 630 -17.26 -18.40 -15.35
CA MET A 630 -16.49 -19.55 -14.90
C MET A 630 -17.00 -20.07 -13.55
N THR A 631 -17.03 -21.40 -13.41
CA THR A 631 -17.32 -22.11 -12.14
C THR A 631 -16.24 -23.13 -11.81
N THR A 632 -15.27 -23.30 -12.69
CA THR A 632 -14.13 -24.21 -12.56
C THR A 632 -12.86 -23.48 -12.97
N TYR A 633 -11.70 -24.10 -12.73
CA TYR A 633 -10.44 -23.63 -13.31
C TYR A 633 -10.46 -23.72 -14.83
N GLY A 634 -9.55 -22.96 -15.47
CA GLY A 634 -9.37 -23.00 -16.92
C GLY A 634 -8.64 -24.26 -17.42
N GLU A 635 -8.27 -24.24 -18.68
CA GLU A 635 -7.57 -25.33 -19.37
C GLU A 635 -6.48 -24.76 -20.29
N SER A 636 -5.49 -25.58 -20.66
CA SER A 636 -4.43 -25.18 -21.60
C SER A 636 -4.85 -25.45 -23.03
N ALA A 637 -5.29 -24.43 -23.74
CA ALA A 637 -5.68 -24.46 -25.14
C ALA A 637 -5.70 -23.05 -25.75
N PRO A 638 -5.82 -22.91 -27.09
CA PRO A 638 -6.07 -21.62 -27.72
C PRO A 638 -7.31 -20.93 -27.17
N ALA A 639 -7.24 -19.62 -26.97
CA ALA A 639 -8.32 -18.84 -26.34
C ALA A 639 -9.71 -19.11 -26.93
N LYS A 640 -9.81 -19.19 -28.29
CA LYS A 640 -11.08 -19.47 -28.98
C LYS A 640 -11.70 -20.80 -28.54
N ASP A 641 -10.88 -21.84 -28.41
CA ASP A 641 -11.35 -23.18 -28.02
C ASP A 641 -11.80 -23.19 -26.56
N LEU A 642 -11.11 -22.42 -25.70
CA LEU A 642 -11.47 -22.24 -24.28
C LEU A 642 -12.82 -21.56 -24.12
N TYR A 643 -13.05 -20.45 -24.80
CA TYR A 643 -14.34 -19.76 -24.75
C TYR A 643 -15.48 -20.66 -25.23
N GLN A 644 -15.26 -21.44 -26.31
CA GLN A 644 -16.23 -22.40 -26.79
C GLN A 644 -16.47 -23.54 -25.79
N PHE A 645 -15.39 -24.10 -25.21
CA PHE A 645 -15.47 -25.20 -24.25
C PHE A 645 -16.21 -24.82 -22.97
N PHE A 646 -15.94 -23.63 -22.43
CA PHE A 646 -16.59 -23.13 -21.22
C PHE A 646 -17.96 -22.49 -21.49
N GLY A 647 -18.42 -22.43 -22.74
CA GLY A 647 -19.72 -21.88 -23.09
C GLY A 647 -19.86 -20.36 -22.90
N ILE A 648 -18.75 -19.64 -22.93
CA ILE A 648 -18.74 -18.16 -22.87
C ILE A 648 -18.78 -17.65 -24.32
N THR A 649 -19.96 -17.73 -24.93
CA THR A 649 -20.14 -17.46 -26.37
C THR A 649 -21.33 -16.56 -26.62
N THR A 650 -21.39 -15.97 -27.82
CA THR A 650 -22.51 -15.16 -28.28
C THR A 650 -23.82 -15.94 -28.25
N GLU A 651 -23.80 -17.23 -28.66
CA GLU A 651 -24.97 -18.10 -28.65
C GLU A 651 -25.49 -18.36 -27.24
N ALA A 652 -24.60 -18.52 -26.27
CA ALA A 652 -24.97 -18.70 -24.87
C ALA A 652 -25.64 -17.44 -24.31
N VAL A 653 -25.13 -16.24 -24.66
CA VAL A 653 -25.75 -14.96 -24.27
C VAL A 653 -27.14 -14.84 -24.88
N VAL A 654 -27.29 -15.13 -26.17
CA VAL A 654 -28.61 -15.10 -26.86
C VAL A 654 -29.60 -16.10 -26.23
N ALA A 655 -29.14 -17.31 -25.90
CA ALA A 655 -29.97 -18.31 -25.24
C ALA A 655 -30.43 -17.87 -23.85
N ALA A 656 -29.49 -17.34 -23.04
CA ALA A 656 -29.80 -16.83 -21.72
C ALA A 656 -30.78 -15.66 -21.74
N VAL A 657 -30.66 -14.72 -22.68
CA VAL A 657 -31.64 -13.62 -22.85
C VAL A 657 -33.01 -14.16 -23.20
N LYS A 658 -33.10 -15.11 -24.12
CA LYS A 658 -34.41 -15.77 -24.48
C LYS A 658 -35.04 -16.46 -23.28
N GLU A 659 -34.24 -17.14 -22.47
CA GLU A 659 -34.70 -17.83 -21.26
C GLU A 659 -35.29 -16.86 -20.23
N VAL A 660 -34.59 -15.74 -19.92
CA VAL A 660 -35.06 -14.76 -18.91
C VAL A 660 -36.22 -13.88 -19.40
N THR A 661 -36.54 -13.91 -20.72
CA THR A 661 -37.64 -13.17 -21.32
C THR A 661 -38.88 -14.02 -21.66
N ALA A 662 -38.77 -15.36 -21.56
CA ALA A 662 -39.85 -16.30 -21.75
C ALA A 662 -40.85 -16.27 -20.59
#